data_b0dca56b97e0c0baf34e89fe917337b2
#
_entry.id   b0dca56b97e0c0baf34e89fe917337b2
#
_cell.length_a   1.000
_cell.length_b   1.000
_cell.length_c   1.000
_cell.angle_alpha   90.00
_cell.angle_beta   90.00
_cell.angle_gamma   90.00
#
_symmetry.space_group_name_H-M   'P 1'
#
loop_
_entity.id
_entity.type
_entity.pdbx_description
1 polymer ?
#
loop_
_entity_poly.entity_id
_entity_poly.type
_entity_poly.pdbx_seq_one_letter_code
_entity_poly.pdbx_strand_id
1 'polypeptide(L)'
;MLDKFTDYKSPIPPGVRLPEIKIDDRHYERLNIQKGCSNLDFLRQLCLNAVKSKGIDKKANKQEYYDRAKMELAVFEELGFVDYILLNWDIMNFAHENDIPTGYGRGSAAGSLILFLVSVTNVDPIEHGLFFERFVSKSRAKKTIVDGVTYLDGSLMPDVDNDIEFSKRQAVIDYIKTKYSGKTCKILTMNTLTGKLCIKECGKIVGEMSEDAVNAVSDVIPKQFGKVFALKDAYKQSEQFKAFCDSHQKVFKIAKKLEGLNKNCGVHPSGISISYFNNEDIMPLQKTGEGELVSAYEMNNISEITVKFDILGLRTLSVVYETCQRLGLDFKTLDYDSSSTYKYFQDLSNPKGLFQIEANTNFHVCRKVKPRNLFELACVLALARPGALDFMNQYAEYVETGNFQSIHPFFDDILGVTGGIPIFQEQLMKMVVKVGFTLDEAETVRRIIGKKKVSEMPAWKEKISNKIKENNLDPAISDVLWKVAEDSANYSFNASHAVSYATLSAVTTYLKFNYPQEFFLALLKSSKHEPNPHEEIETISQELAFFDIRLLSPDLVKSKSDFDIEDKNIRFGLNAIKGVSDKVLENLLAFRQKEFSDKIDCFDAAKEAGLNIGVLSSLIQAGTLSSFSEKRCRLALEAQSYNILTEREKRNIKLVASKYNFDVLKAIADLVKNKLAGDDAKPFMSEKRFTTFRAKYDSYKKIYEMNKTHEKFANWFFEKKLLGYSYTHKLRDVFSEEDEQRLLTTYEISQLDPRQPVKIVGVVKEAKKKTSKNGNKYLFIQISDEYGQMSCRLMDGREDKLTRYYEGGGKTPEEDDIVVLYGNKSDDSIFLDSLSILNEKIYTKLSDLQS
;
A
#
# COMPACT_ATOMS: atom_id res chain seq x y z
N MET A 1 -35.60 16.69 -40.47
CA MET A 1 -35.33 17.06 -39.05
C MET A 1 -33.82 17.15 -38.77
N LEU A 2 -32.97 16.29 -39.33
CA LEU A 2 -31.49 16.33 -39.21
C LEU A 2 -30.90 17.58 -39.90
N ASP A 3 -31.47 18.05 -41.02
CA ASP A 3 -31.01 19.24 -41.75
C ASP A 3 -31.03 20.53 -40.89
N LYS A 4 -31.78 20.57 -39.78
CA LYS A 4 -31.79 21.69 -38.84
C LYS A 4 -30.57 21.74 -37.94
N PHE A 5 -29.76 20.71 -37.92
CA PHE A 5 -28.56 20.57 -37.09
C PHE A 5 -27.26 20.63 -37.88
N THR A 6 -27.30 20.84 -39.19
CA THR A 6 -26.12 20.88 -40.07
C THR A 6 -25.17 22.04 -39.74
N ASP A 7 -25.72 23.14 -39.23
CA ASP A 7 -24.94 24.34 -38.88
C ASP A 7 -24.55 24.42 -37.40
N TYR A 8 -24.83 23.35 -36.66
CA TYR A 8 -24.47 23.31 -35.23
C TYR A 8 -22.99 23.03 -35.08
N LYS A 9 -22.24 23.99 -34.50
CA LYS A 9 -20.83 23.80 -34.15
C LYS A 9 -20.70 22.88 -32.95
N SER A 10 -19.86 21.87 -33.03
CA SER A 10 -19.57 20.99 -31.90
C SER A 10 -19.02 21.81 -30.74
N PRO A 11 -19.53 21.64 -29.51
CA PRO A 11 -18.96 22.27 -28.33
C PRO A 11 -17.63 21.62 -27.90
N ILE A 12 -17.32 20.43 -28.43
CA ILE A 12 -16.11 19.68 -28.10
C ILE A 12 -14.94 20.33 -28.83
N PRO A 13 -13.88 20.81 -28.12
CA PRO A 13 -12.71 21.39 -28.75
C PRO A 13 -11.92 20.34 -29.56
N PRO A 14 -11.20 20.75 -30.59
CA PRO A 14 -10.47 19.82 -31.49
C PRO A 14 -9.19 19.22 -30.85
N GLY A 15 -8.92 19.53 -29.61
CA GLY A 15 -7.76 19.08 -28.85
C GLY A 15 -7.64 19.82 -27.52
N VAL A 16 -6.55 19.62 -26.83
CA VAL A 16 -6.27 20.28 -25.57
C VAL A 16 -5.76 21.71 -25.80
N ARG A 17 -6.51 22.70 -25.35
CA ARG A 17 -6.01 24.05 -25.15
C ARG A 17 -5.55 24.17 -23.70
N LEU A 18 -4.27 24.58 -23.48
CA LEU A 18 -3.73 24.71 -22.16
C LEU A 18 -4.46 25.82 -21.37
N PRO A 19 -4.80 25.58 -20.09
CA PRO A 19 -5.34 26.62 -19.21
C PRO A 19 -4.34 27.78 -19.10
N GLU A 20 -4.86 29.02 -19.06
CA GLU A 20 -4.03 30.17 -18.74
C GLU A 20 -3.56 30.07 -17.28
N ILE A 21 -2.25 30.12 -17.10
CA ILE A 21 -1.71 30.17 -15.75
C ILE A 21 -1.86 31.59 -15.18
N LYS A 22 -2.41 31.66 -13.96
CA LYS A 22 -2.48 32.90 -13.19
C LYS A 22 -1.35 32.94 -12.18
N ILE A 23 -0.28 33.64 -12.51
CA ILE A 23 0.87 33.82 -11.61
C ILE A 23 0.54 34.97 -10.68
N ASP A 24 0.52 34.71 -9.38
CA ASP A 24 0.25 35.74 -8.39
C ASP A 24 1.38 36.80 -8.34
N ASP A 25 1.01 38.08 -8.20
CA ASP A 25 1.96 39.20 -8.18
C ASP A 25 3.10 39.02 -7.16
N ARG A 26 2.81 38.45 -6.01
CA ARG A 26 3.78 38.13 -4.96
C ARG A 26 4.94 37.23 -5.43
N HIS A 27 4.74 36.41 -6.45
CA HIS A 27 5.80 35.52 -6.97
C HIS A 27 6.81 36.32 -7.79
N TYR A 28 6.37 37.34 -8.55
CA TYR A 28 7.27 38.25 -9.25
C TYR A 28 8.17 39.00 -8.27
N GLU A 29 7.59 39.54 -7.18
CA GLU A 29 8.32 40.28 -6.15
C GLU A 29 9.31 39.35 -5.41
N ARG A 30 8.84 38.21 -4.89
CA ARG A 30 9.67 37.24 -4.14
C ARG A 30 10.86 36.73 -4.94
N LEU A 31 10.65 36.49 -6.22
CA LEU A 31 11.66 35.92 -7.12
C LEU A 31 12.48 36.97 -7.83
N ASN A 32 12.21 38.25 -7.57
CA ASN A 32 12.83 39.39 -8.25
C ASN A 32 12.73 39.29 -9.78
N ILE A 33 11.54 38.96 -10.28
CA ILE A 33 11.23 38.81 -11.71
C ILE A 33 10.39 39.99 -12.16
N GLN A 34 10.64 40.53 -13.37
CA GLN A 34 9.89 41.63 -13.94
C GLN A 34 8.42 41.23 -14.13
N LYS A 35 7.51 41.99 -13.50
CA LYS A 35 6.07 41.81 -13.66
C LYS A 35 5.64 42.08 -15.12
N GLY A 36 4.79 41.18 -15.65
CA GLY A 36 4.29 41.27 -17.02
C GLY A 36 5.25 40.69 -18.08
N CYS A 37 6.34 40.05 -17.69
CA CYS A 37 7.15 39.27 -18.64
C CYS A 37 6.37 38.08 -19.23
N SER A 38 6.87 37.52 -20.31
CA SER A 38 6.27 36.30 -20.89
C SER A 38 6.38 35.11 -19.92
N ASN A 39 5.48 34.13 -20.02
CA ASN A 39 5.53 32.90 -19.24
C ASN A 39 6.86 32.13 -19.43
N LEU A 40 7.42 32.19 -20.64
CA LEU A 40 8.74 31.62 -20.92
C LEU A 40 9.85 32.32 -20.17
N ASP A 41 9.83 33.68 -20.14
CA ASP A 41 10.83 34.45 -19.41
C ASP A 41 10.69 34.26 -17.90
N PHE A 42 9.45 34.12 -17.41
CA PHE A 42 9.21 33.77 -16.01
C PHE A 42 9.82 32.40 -15.69
N LEU A 43 9.59 31.38 -16.50
CA LEU A 43 10.16 30.03 -16.32
C LEU A 43 11.71 30.05 -16.39
N ARG A 44 12.29 30.83 -17.33
CA ARG A 44 13.75 31.00 -17.43
C ARG A 44 14.33 31.59 -16.14
N GLN A 45 13.71 32.62 -15.62
CA GLN A 45 14.17 33.27 -14.41
C GLN A 45 14.01 32.39 -13.16
N LEU A 46 12.91 31.64 -13.08
CA LEU A 46 12.78 30.57 -12.05
C LEU A 46 13.95 29.60 -12.08
N CYS A 47 14.31 29.12 -13.26
CA CYS A 47 15.43 28.19 -13.43
C CYS A 47 16.77 28.82 -13.04
N LEU A 48 17.02 30.08 -13.43
CA LEU A 48 18.24 30.81 -13.04
C LEU A 48 18.36 31.02 -11.53
N ASN A 49 17.24 31.36 -10.88
CA ASN A 49 17.21 31.46 -9.42
C ASN A 49 17.48 30.10 -8.76
N ALA A 50 16.88 29.03 -9.29
CA ALA A 50 17.09 27.67 -8.80
C ALA A 50 18.53 27.16 -8.96
N VAL A 51 19.19 27.47 -10.05
CA VAL A 51 20.61 27.13 -10.28
C VAL A 51 21.48 27.72 -9.15
N LYS A 52 21.22 28.94 -8.72
CA LYS A 52 21.92 29.56 -7.59
C LYS A 52 21.55 28.95 -6.25
N SER A 53 20.25 28.81 -5.97
CA SER A 53 19.77 28.30 -4.68
C SER A 53 20.15 26.83 -4.44
N LYS A 54 20.22 26.04 -5.49
CA LYS A 54 20.68 24.62 -5.43
C LYS A 54 22.20 24.48 -5.53
N GLY A 55 22.96 25.58 -5.60
CA GLY A 55 24.42 25.55 -5.66
C GLY A 55 25.02 24.96 -6.95
N ILE A 56 24.21 24.85 -8.00
CA ILE A 56 24.65 24.28 -9.30
C ILE A 56 25.70 25.17 -9.96
N ASP A 57 25.62 26.49 -9.78
CA ASP A 57 26.60 27.47 -10.27
C ASP A 57 28.01 27.24 -9.74
N LYS A 58 28.15 26.49 -8.62
CA LYS A 58 29.42 26.13 -8.00
C LYS A 58 29.95 24.75 -8.42
N LYS A 59 29.12 23.93 -9.09
CA LYS A 59 29.53 22.58 -9.56
C LYS A 59 30.57 22.69 -10.69
N ALA A 60 31.53 21.76 -10.73
CA ALA A 60 32.55 21.70 -11.78
C ALA A 60 31.95 21.50 -13.18
N ASN A 61 30.86 20.72 -13.28
CA ASN A 61 30.14 20.43 -14.51
C ASN A 61 28.95 21.37 -14.77
N LYS A 62 28.92 22.58 -14.19
CA LYS A 62 27.81 23.53 -14.33
C LYS A 62 27.41 23.82 -15.78
N GLN A 63 28.36 23.77 -16.73
CA GLN A 63 28.08 24.01 -18.14
C GLN A 63 27.09 22.97 -18.71
N GLU A 64 27.20 21.73 -18.30
CA GLU A 64 26.28 20.65 -18.67
C GLU A 64 24.83 20.97 -18.23
N TYR A 65 24.67 21.52 -17.02
CA TYR A 65 23.36 21.97 -16.53
C TYR A 65 22.79 23.13 -17.35
N TYR A 66 23.60 24.11 -17.70
CA TYR A 66 23.16 25.24 -18.52
C TYR A 66 22.77 24.81 -19.94
N ASP A 67 23.55 23.95 -20.57
CA ASP A 67 23.29 23.46 -21.92
C ASP A 67 22.02 22.60 -21.94
N ARG A 68 21.87 21.73 -20.94
CA ARG A 68 20.67 20.91 -20.76
C ARG A 68 19.43 21.76 -20.50
N ALA A 69 19.47 22.74 -19.59
CA ALA A 69 18.36 23.64 -19.31
C ALA A 69 17.94 24.42 -20.54
N LYS A 70 18.90 24.97 -21.30
CA LYS A 70 18.65 25.69 -22.55
C LYS A 70 17.95 24.79 -23.57
N MET A 71 18.42 23.56 -23.73
CA MET A 71 17.85 22.58 -24.64
C MET A 71 16.41 22.23 -24.24
N GLU A 72 16.14 21.92 -22.98
CA GLU A 72 14.81 21.56 -22.50
C GLU A 72 13.83 22.73 -22.63
N LEU A 73 14.23 23.96 -22.28
CA LEU A 73 13.41 25.16 -22.45
C LEU A 73 13.03 25.40 -23.90
N ALA A 74 13.97 25.22 -24.83
CA ALA A 74 13.70 25.36 -26.25
C ALA A 74 12.69 24.30 -26.76
N VAL A 75 12.78 23.08 -26.26
CA VAL A 75 11.81 22.02 -26.58
C VAL A 75 10.44 22.33 -26.00
N PHE A 76 10.33 22.79 -24.76
CA PHE A 76 9.03 23.18 -24.16
C PHE A 76 8.39 24.35 -24.92
N GLU A 77 9.16 25.34 -25.35
CA GLU A 77 8.67 26.46 -26.16
C GLU A 77 8.17 25.98 -27.52
N GLU A 78 8.98 25.21 -28.25
CA GLU A 78 8.64 24.65 -29.57
C GLU A 78 7.36 23.82 -29.54
N LEU A 79 7.16 23.03 -28.49
CA LEU A 79 6.02 22.13 -28.30
C LEU A 79 4.81 22.79 -27.64
N GLY A 80 4.95 24.02 -27.13
CA GLY A 80 3.87 24.75 -26.44
C GLY A 80 3.59 24.25 -25.01
N PHE A 81 4.57 23.66 -24.31
CA PHE A 81 4.38 23.11 -22.98
C PHE A 81 4.78 24.03 -21.83
N VAL A 82 5.20 25.27 -22.10
CA VAL A 82 5.63 26.23 -21.06
C VAL A 82 4.58 26.39 -19.98
N ASP A 83 3.33 26.65 -20.37
CA ASP A 83 2.23 26.83 -19.41
C ASP A 83 1.91 25.56 -18.63
N TYR A 84 2.06 24.39 -19.25
CA TYR A 84 1.90 23.11 -18.56
C TYR A 84 2.95 22.91 -17.45
N ILE A 85 4.20 23.27 -17.72
CA ILE A 85 5.28 23.21 -16.71
C ILE A 85 5.01 24.19 -15.57
N LEU A 86 4.56 25.41 -15.90
CA LEU A 86 4.22 26.42 -14.90
C LEU A 86 2.99 26.06 -14.07
N LEU A 87 2.00 25.36 -14.64
CA LEU A 87 0.86 24.82 -13.88
C LEU A 87 1.31 23.79 -12.85
N ASN A 88 2.21 22.87 -13.23
CA ASN A 88 2.80 21.92 -12.30
C ASN A 88 3.63 22.62 -11.21
N TRP A 89 4.44 23.62 -11.61
CA TRP A 89 5.17 24.44 -10.66
C TRP A 89 4.26 25.13 -9.65
N ASP A 90 3.17 25.74 -10.09
CA ASP A 90 2.23 26.46 -9.25
C ASP A 90 1.59 25.54 -8.18
N ILE A 91 1.17 24.35 -8.60
CA ILE A 91 0.60 23.34 -7.69
C ILE A 91 1.63 22.90 -6.64
N MET A 92 2.85 22.59 -7.08
CA MET A 92 3.91 22.13 -6.17
C MET A 92 4.44 23.27 -5.30
N ASN A 93 4.51 24.51 -5.82
CA ASN A 93 4.89 25.67 -5.05
C ASN A 93 3.87 25.99 -3.95
N PHE A 94 2.55 25.83 -4.21
CA PHE A 94 1.54 25.90 -3.17
C PHE A 94 1.80 24.88 -2.05
N ALA A 95 2.13 23.64 -2.41
CA ALA A 95 2.47 22.63 -1.41
C ALA A 95 3.68 23.04 -0.56
N HIS A 96 4.75 23.54 -1.20
CA HIS A 96 5.96 23.99 -0.49
C HIS A 96 5.72 25.20 0.41
N GLU A 97 4.92 26.18 -0.02
CA GLU A 97 4.58 27.36 0.77
C GLU A 97 3.69 27.05 1.99
N ASN A 98 2.99 25.92 1.97
CA ASN A 98 2.11 25.47 3.06
C ASN A 98 2.69 24.30 3.86
N ASP A 99 4.00 24.07 3.79
CA ASP A 99 4.71 22.98 4.48
C ASP A 99 4.07 21.61 4.24
N ILE A 100 3.63 21.39 2.99
CA ILE A 100 3.11 20.10 2.54
C ILE A 100 4.26 19.32 1.91
N PRO A 101 4.68 18.17 2.47
CA PRO A 101 5.76 17.36 1.93
C PRO A 101 5.44 16.81 0.54
N THR A 102 6.42 16.83 -0.34
CA THR A 102 6.35 16.33 -1.70
C THR A 102 7.40 15.25 -1.93
N GLY A 103 7.11 14.31 -2.85
CA GLY A 103 8.03 13.21 -3.17
C GLY A 103 9.23 13.63 -3.99
N TYR A 104 10.08 12.63 -4.28
CA TYR A 104 11.29 12.83 -5.11
C TYR A 104 10.99 12.88 -6.61
N GLY A 105 9.77 12.56 -7.02
CA GLY A 105 9.33 12.44 -8.39
C GLY A 105 8.92 11.01 -8.74
N ARG A 106 8.26 10.87 -9.88
CA ARG A 106 7.72 9.61 -10.34
C ARG A 106 7.70 9.55 -11.86
N GLY A 107 7.69 8.34 -12.42
CA GLY A 107 7.58 8.16 -13.86
C GLY A 107 8.77 8.74 -14.61
N SER A 108 8.52 9.28 -15.79
CA SER A 108 9.54 9.88 -16.64
C SER A 108 9.86 11.34 -16.32
N ALA A 109 9.01 12.01 -15.55
CA ALA A 109 9.18 13.44 -15.21
C ALA A 109 10.51 13.73 -14.49
N ALA A 110 11.02 12.79 -13.68
CA ALA A 110 12.33 12.91 -13.03
C ALA A 110 13.52 12.94 -14.01
N GLY A 111 13.30 12.69 -15.31
CA GLY A 111 14.32 12.89 -16.35
C GLY A 111 14.47 14.34 -16.82
N SER A 112 13.61 15.29 -16.39
CA SER A 112 13.67 16.70 -16.76
C SER A 112 14.46 17.52 -15.75
N LEU A 113 15.47 18.22 -16.23
CA LEU A 113 16.22 19.19 -15.43
C LEU A 113 15.36 20.41 -15.07
N ILE A 114 14.50 20.86 -15.95
CA ILE A 114 13.60 22.00 -15.68
C ILE A 114 12.66 21.66 -14.52
N LEU A 115 12.04 20.47 -14.51
CA LEU A 115 11.17 20.05 -13.40
C LEU A 115 11.94 19.94 -12.08
N PHE A 116 13.19 19.50 -12.11
CA PHE A 116 14.07 19.50 -10.93
C PHE A 116 14.41 20.91 -10.48
N LEU A 117 14.75 21.83 -11.39
CA LEU A 117 15.07 23.22 -11.04
C LEU A 117 13.87 23.92 -10.40
N VAL A 118 12.67 23.75 -10.95
CA VAL A 118 11.45 24.38 -10.38
C VAL A 118 10.84 23.57 -9.22
N SER A 119 11.54 22.54 -8.73
CA SER A 119 11.15 21.71 -7.57
C SER A 119 9.81 20.97 -7.73
N VAL A 120 9.43 20.63 -8.95
CA VAL A 120 8.35 19.67 -9.23
C VAL A 120 8.84 18.25 -9.00
N THR A 121 10.09 17.96 -9.33
CA THR A 121 10.81 16.73 -8.92
C THR A 121 12.01 17.11 -8.05
N ASN A 122 12.52 16.12 -7.28
CA ASN A 122 13.63 16.33 -6.34
C ASN A 122 14.81 15.35 -6.60
N VAL A 123 14.91 14.80 -7.80
CA VAL A 123 16.04 13.98 -8.28
C VAL A 123 16.79 14.76 -9.34
N ASP A 124 18.10 14.88 -9.19
CA ASP A 124 18.98 15.56 -10.17
C ASP A 124 19.20 14.64 -11.38
N PRO A 125 18.61 14.94 -12.56
CA PRO A 125 18.72 14.05 -13.71
C PRO A 125 20.14 14.02 -14.33
N ILE A 126 20.94 15.06 -14.13
CA ILE A 126 22.33 15.09 -14.63
C ILE A 126 23.20 14.15 -13.79
N GLU A 127 23.08 14.23 -12.46
CA GLU A 127 23.83 13.38 -11.54
C GLU A 127 23.55 11.90 -11.74
N HIS A 128 22.31 11.54 -12.06
CA HIS A 128 21.92 10.15 -12.29
C HIS A 128 21.85 9.73 -13.77
N GLY A 129 22.32 10.56 -14.69
CA GLY A 129 22.38 10.25 -16.12
C GLY A 129 21.04 9.95 -16.77
N LEU A 130 19.94 10.64 -16.33
CA LEU A 130 18.59 10.45 -16.80
C LEU A 130 18.30 11.28 -18.05
N PHE A 131 17.46 10.74 -18.94
CA PHE A 131 17.19 11.36 -20.24
C PHE A 131 15.89 12.14 -20.26
N PHE A 132 15.98 13.39 -20.75
CA PHE A 132 14.83 14.27 -21.02
C PHE A 132 13.92 13.69 -22.11
N GLU A 133 14.49 13.12 -23.17
CA GLU A 133 13.76 12.58 -24.31
C GLU A 133 12.85 11.41 -23.92
N ARG A 134 13.14 10.76 -22.77
CA ARG A 134 12.25 9.77 -22.19
C ARG A 134 10.98 10.39 -21.59
N PHE A 135 11.05 11.64 -21.13
CA PHE A 135 9.93 12.41 -20.65
C PHE A 135 9.22 13.13 -21.79
N VAL A 136 9.94 13.96 -22.56
CA VAL A 136 9.42 14.69 -23.71
C VAL A 136 10.31 14.48 -24.92
N SER A 137 9.73 14.04 -26.02
CA SER A 137 10.41 13.89 -27.33
C SER A 137 9.70 14.72 -28.38
N LYS A 138 10.48 15.45 -29.20
CA LYS A 138 9.95 16.28 -30.29
C LYS A 138 9.12 15.48 -31.28
N SER A 139 9.50 14.24 -31.54
CA SER A 139 8.79 13.34 -32.45
C SER A 139 7.41 12.92 -31.95
N ARG A 140 7.14 13.13 -30.66
CA ARG A 140 5.92 12.65 -29.98
C ARG A 140 4.82 13.70 -29.94
N ALA A 141 5.19 14.99 -29.77
CA ALA A 141 4.21 16.06 -29.63
C ALA A 141 3.61 16.46 -31.00
N LYS A 142 2.28 16.57 -31.01
CA LYS A 142 1.53 17.08 -32.17
C LYS A 142 0.68 18.27 -31.74
N LYS A 143 0.70 19.32 -32.53
CA LYS A 143 -0.15 20.50 -32.37
C LYS A 143 -0.93 20.79 -33.63
N THR A 144 -2.14 21.27 -33.48
CA THR A 144 -3.03 21.71 -34.54
C THR A 144 -3.40 23.15 -34.30
N ILE A 145 -3.39 23.98 -35.32
CA ILE A 145 -3.80 25.39 -35.24
C ILE A 145 -5.16 25.52 -35.94
N VAL A 146 -6.17 25.95 -35.20
CA VAL A 146 -7.51 26.20 -35.68
C VAL A 146 -7.89 27.63 -35.36
N ASP A 147 -8.22 28.45 -36.35
CA ASP A 147 -8.57 29.88 -36.20
C ASP A 147 -7.53 30.68 -35.38
N GLY A 148 -6.24 30.40 -35.60
CA GLY A 148 -5.14 31.03 -34.88
C GLY A 148 -4.89 30.54 -33.44
N VAL A 149 -5.67 29.57 -32.95
CA VAL A 149 -5.53 28.98 -31.63
C VAL A 149 -4.79 27.65 -31.72
N THR A 150 -3.81 27.46 -30.87
CA THR A 150 -3.05 26.20 -30.79
C THR A 150 -3.77 25.19 -29.88
N TYR A 151 -3.98 24.01 -30.43
CA TYR A 151 -4.49 22.84 -29.71
C TYR A 151 -3.43 21.73 -29.72
N LEU A 152 -3.28 21.06 -28.58
CA LEU A 152 -2.34 19.94 -28.42
C LEU A 152 -3.09 18.61 -28.49
N ASP A 153 -2.40 17.55 -28.93
CA ASP A 153 -2.90 16.20 -28.85
C ASP A 153 -2.73 15.69 -27.40
N GLY A 154 -3.83 15.62 -26.67
CA GLY A 154 -3.83 15.24 -25.27
C GLY A 154 -3.27 13.83 -24.99
N SER A 155 -3.43 12.91 -25.95
CA SER A 155 -2.89 11.53 -25.86
C SER A 155 -1.36 11.48 -25.90
N LEU A 156 -0.73 12.56 -26.33
CA LEU A 156 0.71 12.70 -26.51
C LEU A 156 1.35 13.67 -25.51
N MET A 157 0.57 14.27 -24.62
CA MET A 157 1.11 15.12 -23.57
C MET A 157 2.00 14.32 -22.59
N PRO A 158 3.05 14.95 -22.06
CA PRO A 158 3.84 14.34 -20.99
C PRO A 158 3.02 14.21 -19.71
N ASP A 159 3.25 13.14 -18.99
CA ASP A 159 2.58 12.86 -17.70
C ASP A 159 3.50 13.27 -16.55
N VAL A 160 3.00 14.14 -15.68
CA VAL A 160 3.69 14.58 -14.45
C VAL A 160 2.88 14.13 -13.26
N ASP A 161 3.36 13.09 -12.60
CA ASP A 161 2.79 12.57 -11.37
C ASP A 161 3.33 13.36 -10.17
N ASN A 162 2.46 13.97 -9.39
CA ASN A 162 2.81 14.74 -8.20
C ASN A 162 2.54 13.93 -6.94
N ASP A 163 3.59 13.41 -6.31
CA ASP A 163 3.50 12.73 -5.02
C ASP A 163 3.45 13.74 -3.88
N ILE A 164 2.37 13.70 -3.10
CA ILE A 164 2.07 14.61 -1.99
C ILE A 164 1.83 13.80 -0.71
N GLU A 165 2.15 14.36 0.43
CA GLU A 165 1.84 13.77 1.73
C GLU A 165 0.33 13.45 1.80
N PHE A 166 0.02 12.22 2.26
CA PHE A 166 -1.31 11.62 2.13
C PHE A 166 -2.42 12.44 2.81
N SER A 167 -2.19 12.88 4.04
CA SER A 167 -3.22 13.57 4.84
C SER A 167 -3.52 14.99 4.35
N LYS A 168 -2.54 15.66 3.73
CA LYS A 168 -2.64 17.04 3.24
C LYS A 168 -2.99 17.13 1.76
N ARG A 169 -3.12 16.00 1.06
CA ARG A 169 -3.47 15.96 -0.37
C ARG A 169 -4.75 16.73 -0.70
N GLN A 170 -5.77 16.64 0.17
CA GLN A 170 -7.03 17.34 -0.06
C GLN A 170 -6.86 18.86 -0.12
N ALA A 171 -5.98 19.45 0.68
CA ALA A 171 -5.70 20.88 0.65
C ALA A 171 -5.17 21.33 -0.71
N VAL A 172 -4.31 20.52 -1.37
CA VAL A 172 -3.81 20.81 -2.72
C VAL A 172 -4.93 20.72 -3.76
N ILE A 173 -5.81 19.74 -3.65
CA ILE A 173 -6.97 19.60 -4.53
C ILE A 173 -7.92 20.80 -4.38
N ASP A 174 -8.17 21.26 -3.16
CA ASP A 174 -9.04 22.39 -2.89
C ASP A 174 -8.43 23.71 -3.39
N TYR A 175 -7.11 23.88 -3.31
CA TYR A 175 -6.40 24.96 -3.95
C TYR A 175 -6.63 24.99 -5.46
N ILE A 176 -6.46 23.87 -6.15
CA ILE A 176 -6.69 23.77 -7.59
C ILE A 176 -8.14 24.12 -7.93
N LYS A 177 -9.12 23.56 -7.19
CA LYS A 177 -10.55 23.82 -7.41
C LYS A 177 -10.90 25.30 -7.20
N THR A 178 -10.29 25.94 -6.23
CA THR A 178 -10.53 27.37 -5.93
C THR A 178 -9.91 28.25 -7.01
N LYS A 179 -8.66 28.02 -7.38
CA LYS A 179 -7.92 28.82 -8.35
C LYS A 179 -8.49 28.71 -9.77
N TYR A 180 -8.94 27.52 -10.16
CA TYR A 180 -9.50 27.21 -11.48
C TYR A 180 -10.99 26.87 -11.39
N SER A 181 -11.75 27.66 -10.62
CA SER A 181 -13.19 27.44 -10.42
C SER A 181 -13.97 27.39 -11.75
N GLY A 182 -14.89 26.43 -11.90
CA GLY A 182 -15.64 26.16 -13.12
C GLY A 182 -14.86 25.41 -14.21
N LYS A 183 -13.53 25.32 -14.09
CA LYS A 183 -12.62 24.70 -15.07
C LYS A 183 -12.03 23.37 -14.59
N THR A 184 -12.38 22.92 -13.38
CA THR A 184 -11.87 21.69 -12.79
C THR A 184 -12.99 20.72 -12.49
N CYS A 185 -12.72 19.43 -12.69
CA CYS A 185 -13.58 18.34 -12.20
C CYS A 185 -12.76 17.09 -11.91
N LYS A 186 -13.33 16.18 -11.11
CA LYS A 186 -12.81 14.80 -10.98
C LYS A 186 -13.05 14.03 -12.28
N ILE A 187 -12.28 12.99 -12.48
CA ILE A 187 -12.32 12.17 -13.70
C ILE A 187 -13.11 10.90 -13.44
N LEU A 188 -14.05 10.57 -14.33
CA LEU A 188 -14.80 9.33 -14.32
C LEU A 188 -13.90 8.15 -14.71
N THR A 189 -14.09 7.03 -14.03
CA THR A 189 -13.52 5.74 -14.43
C THR A 189 -14.62 4.74 -14.70
N MET A 190 -14.44 3.93 -15.74
CA MET A 190 -15.34 2.82 -16.05
C MET A 190 -14.73 1.51 -15.59
N ASN A 191 -15.38 0.84 -14.65
CA ASN A 191 -14.97 -0.48 -14.21
C ASN A 191 -15.59 -1.54 -15.12
N THR A 192 -14.75 -2.26 -15.86
CA THR A 192 -15.20 -3.28 -16.80
C THR A 192 -15.25 -4.66 -16.17
N LEU A 193 -16.13 -5.50 -16.68
CA LEU A 193 -16.21 -6.92 -16.34
C LEU A 193 -15.00 -7.65 -16.93
N THR A 194 -14.04 -8.01 -16.07
CA THR A 194 -12.89 -8.82 -16.49
C THR A 194 -13.30 -10.29 -16.66
N GLY A 195 -12.55 -11.06 -17.43
CA GLY A 195 -12.84 -12.47 -17.64
C GLY A 195 -13.01 -13.27 -16.35
N LYS A 196 -12.12 -13.09 -15.36
CA LYS A 196 -12.25 -13.71 -14.03
C LYS A 196 -13.55 -13.33 -13.33
N LEU A 197 -13.90 -12.04 -13.35
CA LEU A 197 -15.13 -11.55 -12.72
C LEU A 197 -16.37 -12.10 -13.44
N CYS A 198 -16.37 -12.13 -14.77
CA CYS A 198 -17.45 -12.73 -15.54
C CYS A 198 -17.69 -14.21 -15.18
N ILE A 199 -16.62 -15.00 -15.06
CA ILE A 199 -16.73 -16.41 -14.65
C ILE A 199 -17.28 -16.54 -13.25
N LYS A 200 -16.83 -15.71 -12.30
CA LYS A 200 -17.33 -15.73 -10.91
C LYS A 200 -18.83 -15.39 -10.85
N GLU A 201 -19.22 -14.25 -11.43
CA GLU A 201 -20.62 -13.79 -11.39
C GLU A 201 -21.55 -14.76 -12.17
N CYS A 202 -21.16 -15.17 -13.37
CA CYS A 202 -21.96 -16.11 -14.15
C CYS A 202 -21.98 -17.51 -13.52
N GLY A 203 -20.90 -17.96 -12.91
CA GLY A 203 -20.86 -19.24 -12.19
C GLY A 203 -21.83 -19.26 -11.02
N LYS A 204 -21.87 -18.18 -10.23
CA LYS A 204 -22.81 -18.04 -9.10
C LYS A 204 -24.26 -17.95 -9.56
N ILE A 205 -24.56 -17.07 -10.53
CA ILE A 205 -25.93 -16.71 -10.90
C ILE A 205 -26.55 -17.73 -11.87
N VAL A 206 -25.79 -18.16 -12.88
CA VAL A 206 -26.26 -19.04 -13.96
C VAL A 206 -25.92 -20.51 -13.70
N GLY A 207 -24.77 -20.75 -13.06
CA GLY A 207 -24.28 -22.09 -12.72
C GLY A 207 -24.65 -22.55 -11.34
N GLU A 208 -25.26 -21.70 -10.49
CA GLU A 208 -25.62 -21.99 -9.09
C GLU A 208 -24.45 -22.56 -8.27
N MET A 209 -23.24 -22.13 -8.59
CA MET A 209 -22.02 -22.62 -7.98
C MET A 209 -21.70 -21.87 -6.67
N SER A 210 -21.07 -22.59 -5.75
CA SER A 210 -20.55 -21.97 -4.51
C SER A 210 -19.40 -21.00 -4.79
N GLU A 211 -19.13 -20.11 -3.84
CA GLU A 211 -18.02 -19.14 -3.90
C GLU A 211 -16.68 -19.84 -4.15
N ASP A 212 -16.41 -20.93 -3.41
CA ASP A 212 -15.16 -21.69 -3.52
C ASP A 212 -15.01 -22.35 -4.88
N ALA A 213 -16.10 -22.89 -5.43
CA ALA A 213 -16.09 -23.52 -6.74
C ALA A 213 -15.76 -22.48 -7.85
N VAL A 214 -16.37 -21.29 -7.83
CA VAL A 214 -16.06 -20.25 -8.83
C VAL A 214 -14.69 -19.62 -8.63
N ASN A 215 -14.20 -19.55 -7.40
CA ASN A 215 -12.84 -19.10 -7.12
C ASN A 215 -11.81 -20.08 -7.71
N ALA A 216 -11.98 -21.39 -7.46
CA ALA A 216 -11.11 -22.43 -8.02
C ALA A 216 -11.05 -22.37 -9.55
N VAL A 217 -12.19 -22.19 -10.22
CA VAL A 217 -12.25 -22.01 -11.69
C VAL A 217 -11.55 -20.72 -12.13
N SER A 218 -11.77 -19.61 -11.44
CA SER A 218 -11.14 -18.35 -11.80
C SER A 218 -9.61 -18.39 -11.69
N ASP A 219 -9.08 -19.21 -10.79
CA ASP A 219 -7.64 -19.30 -10.55
C ASP A 219 -6.89 -20.11 -11.60
N VAL A 220 -7.56 -21.02 -12.32
CA VAL A 220 -6.97 -21.72 -13.45
C VAL A 220 -6.98 -20.92 -14.77
N ILE A 221 -7.55 -19.71 -14.79
CA ILE A 221 -7.45 -18.80 -15.91
C ILE A 221 -6.01 -18.24 -15.97
N PRO A 222 -5.27 -18.50 -17.08
CA PRO A 222 -3.88 -18.12 -17.19
C PRO A 222 -3.66 -16.61 -17.10
N LYS A 223 -2.45 -16.24 -16.66
CA LYS A 223 -1.95 -14.86 -16.67
C LYS A 223 -0.64 -14.83 -17.45
N GLN A 224 -0.43 -13.79 -18.21
CA GLN A 224 0.85 -13.51 -18.87
C GLN A 224 1.28 -12.09 -18.49
N PHE A 225 2.49 -11.95 -17.94
CA PHE A 225 3.03 -10.66 -17.46
C PHE A 225 2.06 -9.89 -16.54
N GLY A 226 1.38 -10.63 -15.64
CA GLY A 226 0.42 -10.05 -14.69
C GLY A 226 -0.98 -9.77 -15.27
N LYS A 227 -1.18 -9.82 -16.58
CA LYS A 227 -2.50 -9.65 -17.21
C LYS A 227 -3.21 -11.00 -17.34
N VAL A 228 -4.46 -11.03 -16.97
CA VAL A 228 -5.35 -12.18 -17.14
C VAL A 228 -5.69 -12.31 -18.62
N PHE A 229 -5.62 -13.54 -19.17
CA PHE A 229 -6.05 -13.79 -20.53
C PHE A 229 -7.54 -13.51 -20.71
N ALA A 230 -7.92 -13.05 -21.90
CA ALA A 230 -9.33 -13.05 -22.30
C ALA A 230 -9.89 -14.48 -22.25
N LEU A 231 -11.17 -14.64 -21.92
CA LEU A 231 -11.80 -15.97 -21.77
C LEU A 231 -11.65 -16.85 -23.01
N LYS A 232 -11.66 -16.24 -24.21
CA LYS A 232 -11.46 -16.96 -25.47
C LYS A 232 -10.06 -17.55 -25.60
N ASP A 233 -9.05 -16.83 -25.11
CA ASP A 233 -7.66 -17.25 -25.17
C ASP A 233 -7.31 -18.20 -24.03
N ALA A 234 -7.87 -17.97 -22.85
CA ALA A 234 -7.78 -18.85 -21.69
C ALA A 234 -8.34 -20.26 -22.02
N TYR A 235 -9.46 -20.33 -22.75
CA TYR A 235 -10.05 -21.58 -23.22
C TYR A 235 -9.08 -22.40 -24.09
N LYS A 236 -8.22 -21.72 -24.88
CA LYS A 236 -7.25 -22.43 -25.75
C LYS A 236 -5.99 -22.87 -25.01
N GLN A 237 -5.63 -22.20 -23.89
CA GLN A 237 -4.34 -22.38 -23.25
C GLN A 237 -4.38 -23.17 -21.96
N SER A 238 -5.55 -23.24 -21.29
CA SER A 238 -5.71 -23.98 -20.03
C SER A 238 -6.66 -25.18 -20.23
N GLU A 239 -6.12 -26.38 -20.18
CA GLU A 239 -6.93 -27.61 -20.28
C GLU A 239 -7.96 -27.70 -19.16
N GLN A 240 -7.62 -27.26 -17.93
CA GLN A 240 -8.54 -27.24 -16.79
C GLN A 240 -9.68 -26.24 -17.01
N PHE A 241 -9.36 -25.04 -17.50
CA PHE A 241 -10.38 -24.04 -17.81
C PHE A 241 -11.27 -24.49 -18.98
N LYS A 242 -10.68 -25.10 -19.99
CA LYS A 242 -11.41 -25.68 -21.12
C LYS A 242 -12.40 -26.76 -20.67
N ALA A 243 -11.97 -27.71 -19.82
CA ALA A 243 -12.84 -28.75 -19.26
C ALA A 243 -14.03 -28.14 -18.50
N PHE A 244 -13.79 -27.08 -17.69
CA PHE A 244 -14.87 -26.35 -17.05
C PHE A 244 -15.83 -25.72 -18.06
N CYS A 245 -15.31 -25.02 -19.06
CA CYS A 245 -16.13 -24.37 -20.09
C CYS A 245 -16.99 -25.35 -20.87
N ASP A 246 -16.44 -26.52 -21.18
CA ASP A 246 -17.15 -27.59 -21.91
C ASP A 246 -18.27 -28.22 -21.08
N SER A 247 -18.06 -28.37 -19.76
CA SER A 247 -19.09 -28.85 -18.83
C SER A 247 -20.14 -27.79 -18.45
N HIS A 248 -19.78 -26.51 -18.50
CA HIS A 248 -20.65 -25.38 -18.15
C HIS A 248 -20.84 -24.41 -19.31
N GLN A 249 -21.21 -24.90 -20.47
CA GLN A 249 -21.30 -24.14 -21.73
C GLN A 249 -22.17 -22.88 -21.62
N LYS A 250 -23.29 -22.92 -20.87
CA LYS A 250 -24.18 -21.76 -20.67
C LYS A 250 -23.46 -20.65 -19.90
N VAL A 251 -22.73 -21.00 -18.83
CA VAL A 251 -21.92 -20.04 -18.03
C VAL A 251 -20.87 -19.39 -18.92
N PHE A 252 -20.09 -20.19 -19.64
CA PHE A 252 -19.01 -19.70 -20.50
C PHE A 252 -19.52 -18.82 -21.65
N LYS A 253 -20.65 -19.20 -22.30
CA LYS A 253 -21.25 -18.42 -23.39
C LYS A 253 -21.71 -17.04 -22.93
N ILE A 254 -22.30 -16.95 -21.75
CA ILE A 254 -22.77 -15.68 -21.17
C ILE A 254 -21.57 -14.86 -20.69
N ALA A 255 -20.64 -15.46 -19.96
CA ALA A 255 -19.44 -14.80 -19.47
C ALA A 255 -18.64 -14.15 -20.62
N LYS A 256 -18.45 -14.86 -21.73
CA LYS A 256 -17.77 -14.34 -22.92
C LYS A 256 -18.49 -13.16 -23.59
N LYS A 257 -19.82 -13.06 -23.48
CA LYS A 257 -20.58 -11.91 -23.99
C LYS A 257 -20.50 -10.70 -23.07
N LEU A 258 -20.31 -10.92 -21.77
CA LEU A 258 -20.24 -9.85 -20.77
C LEU A 258 -18.81 -9.33 -20.61
N GLU A 259 -17.81 -10.11 -20.97
CA GLU A 259 -16.39 -9.72 -20.87
C GLU A 259 -16.12 -8.40 -21.61
N GLY A 260 -15.53 -7.44 -20.90
CA GLY A 260 -15.21 -6.11 -21.40
C GLY A 260 -16.35 -5.09 -21.35
N LEU A 261 -17.58 -5.49 -20.96
CA LEU A 261 -18.66 -4.53 -20.77
C LEU A 261 -18.46 -3.75 -19.47
N ASN A 262 -18.97 -2.52 -19.42
CA ASN A 262 -18.93 -1.70 -18.22
C ASN A 262 -19.82 -2.29 -17.12
N LYS A 263 -19.29 -2.46 -15.92
CA LYS A 263 -20.02 -2.91 -14.72
C LYS A 263 -20.60 -1.74 -13.95
N ASN A 264 -19.75 -0.79 -13.62
CA ASN A 264 -20.10 0.42 -12.87
C ASN A 264 -19.11 1.55 -13.15
N CYS A 265 -19.50 2.76 -12.76
CA CYS A 265 -18.64 3.92 -12.78
C CYS A 265 -17.98 4.12 -11.41
N GLY A 266 -16.78 4.65 -11.41
CA GLY A 266 -16.06 5.11 -10.24
C GLY A 266 -15.48 6.50 -10.48
N VAL A 267 -14.83 7.05 -9.48
CA VAL A 267 -14.08 8.30 -9.57
C VAL A 267 -12.59 7.96 -9.56
N HIS A 268 -11.82 8.59 -10.43
CA HIS A 268 -10.36 8.40 -10.45
C HIS A 268 -9.75 8.80 -9.11
N PRO A 269 -8.92 7.96 -8.49
CA PRO A 269 -8.45 8.20 -7.13
C PRO A 269 -7.52 9.41 -7.00
N SER A 270 -6.76 9.75 -8.03
CA SER A 270 -5.74 10.82 -8.01
C SER A 270 -5.97 11.92 -9.03
N GLY A 271 -6.60 11.61 -10.17
CA GLY A 271 -6.72 12.52 -11.30
C GLY A 271 -7.72 13.66 -11.05
N ILE A 272 -7.29 14.87 -11.38
CA ILE A 272 -8.14 16.05 -11.52
C ILE A 272 -7.88 16.66 -12.90
N SER A 273 -8.93 17.04 -13.62
CA SER A 273 -8.78 17.74 -14.88
C SER A 273 -8.82 19.26 -14.69
N ILE A 274 -8.02 19.97 -15.48
CA ILE A 274 -8.07 21.43 -15.59
C ILE A 274 -8.25 21.76 -17.07
N SER A 275 -9.28 22.55 -17.38
CA SER A 275 -9.62 23.00 -18.73
C SER A 275 -9.31 24.47 -18.96
N TYR A 276 -9.05 24.86 -20.19
CA TYR A 276 -9.07 26.26 -20.60
C TYR A 276 -10.49 26.83 -20.54
N PHE A 277 -11.48 26.03 -20.96
CA PHE A 277 -12.89 26.40 -21.01
C PHE A 277 -13.60 26.09 -19.69
N ASN A 278 -14.78 26.68 -19.47
CA ASN A 278 -15.65 26.14 -18.41
C ASN A 278 -16.07 24.71 -18.77
N ASN A 279 -16.02 23.82 -17.83
CA ASN A 279 -16.30 22.38 -18.08
C ASN A 279 -17.71 22.16 -18.63
N GLU A 280 -18.71 22.94 -18.15
CA GLU A 280 -20.12 22.85 -18.60
C GLU A 280 -20.29 23.18 -20.08
N ASP A 281 -19.38 23.96 -20.66
CA ASP A 281 -19.45 24.36 -22.06
C ASP A 281 -18.92 23.28 -23.01
N ILE A 282 -18.06 22.36 -22.54
CA ILE A 282 -17.37 21.40 -23.41
C ILE A 282 -17.69 19.93 -23.09
N MET A 283 -18.27 19.62 -21.91
CA MET A 283 -18.60 18.26 -21.54
C MET A 283 -19.75 18.18 -20.56
N PRO A 284 -20.52 17.06 -20.55
CA PRO A 284 -21.48 16.81 -19.52
C PRO A 284 -20.78 16.50 -18.18
N LEU A 285 -21.37 16.98 -17.08
CA LEU A 285 -20.90 16.73 -15.72
C LEU A 285 -21.95 15.97 -14.93
N GLN A 286 -21.50 15.22 -13.92
CA GLN A 286 -22.37 14.56 -12.95
C GLN A 286 -21.89 14.83 -11.53
N LYS A 287 -22.77 14.69 -10.53
CA LYS A 287 -22.44 14.81 -9.13
C LYS A 287 -22.35 13.44 -8.49
N THR A 288 -21.34 13.24 -7.64
CA THR A 288 -21.31 12.08 -6.73
C THR A 288 -22.37 12.21 -5.64
N GLY A 289 -22.59 11.14 -4.86
CA GLY A 289 -23.46 11.18 -3.68
C GLY A 289 -23.02 12.22 -2.63
N GLU A 290 -21.75 12.59 -2.62
CA GLU A 290 -21.17 13.62 -1.76
C GLU A 290 -21.23 15.03 -2.37
N GLY A 291 -21.81 15.18 -3.57
CA GLY A 291 -21.97 16.45 -4.25
C GLY A 291 -20.75 16.93 -5.06
N GLU A 292 -19.70 16.12 -5.18
CA GLU A 292 -18.50 16.44 -5.94
C GLU A 292 -18.76 16.35 -7.46
N LEU A 293 -18.24 17.32 -8.24
CA LEU A 293 -18.38 17.32 -9.70
C LEU A 293 -17.39 16.36 -10.34
N VAL A 294 -17.91 15.49 -11.21
CA VAL A 294 -17.15 14.50 -11.97
C VAL A 294 -17.51 14.62 -13.45
N SER A 295 -16.52 14.46 -14.34
CA SER A 295 -16.80 14.39 -15.77
C SER A 295 -17.72 13.21 -16.09
N ALA A 296 -18.65 13.35 -17.04
CA ALA A 296 -19.40 12.23 -17.56
C ALA A 296 -18.66 11.51 -18.70
N TYR A 297 -17.54 12.03 -19.14
CA TYR A 297 -16.58 11.35 -20.03
C TYR A 297 -15.57 10.57 -19.21
N GLU A 298 -15.21 9.38 -19.66
CA GLU A 298 -14.18 8.56 -19.04
C GLU A 298 -12.78 9.12 -19.36
N MET A 299 -11.77 8.59 -18.63
CA MET A 299 -10.40 9.12 -18.62
C MET A 299 -9.78 9.30 -20.01
N ASN A 300 -9.96 8.34 -20.94
CA ASN A 300 -9.32 8.45 -22.25
C ASN A 300 -9.93 9.61 -23.08
N ASN A 301 -11.25 9.76 -23.03
CA ASN A 301 -11.94 10.81 -23.77
C ASN A 301 -11.69 12.21 -23.19
N ILE A 302 -11.68 12.34 -21.84
CA ILE A 302 -11.42 13.65 -21.20
C ILE A 302 -9.98 14.11 -21.45
N SER A 303 -9.03 13.19 -21.53
CA SER A 303 -7.62 13.52 -21.82
C SER A 303 -7.40 14.10 -23.22
N GLU A 304 -8.36 13.94 -24.15
CA GLU A 304 -8.29 14.52 -25.49
C GLU A 304 -8.64 16.02 -25.51
N ILE A 305 -9.34 16.52 -24.49
CA ILE A 305 -9.89 17.88 -24.49
C ILE A 305 -9.48 18.72 -23.27
N THR A 306 -8.95 18.11 -22.22
CA THR A 306 -8.48 18.78 -21.00
C THR A 306 -7.12 18.25 -20.57
N VAL A 307 -6.46 19.01 -19.66
CA VAL A 307 -5.21 18.55 -19.04
C VAL A 307 -5.54 17.77 -17.77
N LYS A 308 -4.98 16.57 -17.63
CA LYS A 308 -5.05 15.75 -16.42
C LYS A 308 -3.85 16.04 -15.52
N PHE A 309 -4.09 16.24 -14.25
CA PHE A 309 -3.06 16.30 -13.20
C PHE A 309 -3.29 15.18 -12.20
N ASP A 310 -2.25 14.41 -11.95
CA ASP A 310 -2.28 13.36 -10.94
C ASP A 310 -1.69 13.87 -9.62
N ILE A 311 -2.56 14.01 -8.61
CA ILE A 311 -2.19 14.39 -7.25
C ILE A 311 -2.27 13.13 -6.39
N LEU A 312 -1.13 12.50 -6.20
CA LEU A 312 -1.02 11.20 -5.55
C LEU A 312 -0.70 11.37 -4.06
N GLY A 313 -1.54 10.81 -3.20
CA GLY A 313 -1.27 10.76 -1.76
C GLY A 313 -0.34 9.60 -1.43
N LEU A 314 0.85 9.88 -0.92
CA LEU A 314 1.84 8.88 -0.55
C LEU A 314 2.01 8.82 0.97
N ARG A 315 1.55 7.72 1.59
CA ARG A 315 1.60 7.52 3.05
C ARG A 315 3.01 7.48 3.61
N THR A 316 3.95 6.94 2.85
CA THR A 316 5.36 6.92 3.24
C THR A 316 5.90 8.33 3.48
N LEU A 317 5.44 9.33 2.73
CA LEU A 317 5.82 10.73 2.98
C LEU A 317 5.31 11.23 4.33
N SER A 318 4.13 10.76 4.79
CA SER A 318 3.64 11.08 6.14
C SER A 318 4.58 10.51 7.22
N VAL A 319 5.03 9.27 7.03
CA VAL A 319 5.97 8.61 7.96
C VAL A 319 7.32 9.35 8.00
N VAL A 320 7.90 9.62 6.82
CA VAL A 320 9.17 10.35 6.70
C VAL A 320 9.08 11.74 7.32
N TYR A 321 8.04 12.49 7.00
CA TYR A 321 7.84 13.85 7.48
C TYR A 321 7.64 13.90 9.00
N GLU A 322 6.77 13.07 9.56
CA GLU A 322 6.55 13.03 11.01
C GLU A 322 7.81 12.63 11.77
N THR A 323 8.57 11.66 11.25
CA THR A 323 9.84 11.25 11.83
C THR A 323 10.82 12.42 11.85
N CYS A 324 11.02 13.09 10.71
CA CYS A 324 11.93 14.24 10.59
C CYS A 324 11.50 15.41 11.46
N GLN A 325 10.20 15.73 11.48
CA GLN A 325 9.65 16.83 12.28
C GLN A 325 9.92 16.62 13.77
N ARG A 326 9.75 15.40 14.29
CA ARG A 326 10.03 15.09 15.69
C ARG A 326 11.50 15.25 16.05
N LEU A 327 12.38 14.92 15.11
CA LEU A 327 13.83 15.01 15.28
C LEU A 327 14.39 16.41 14.98
N GLY A 328 13.58 17.33 14.46
CA GLY A 328 14.05 18.63 13.98
C GLY A 328 14.95 18.53 12.74
N LEU A 329 14.80 17.45 11.94
CA LEU A 329 15.57 17.21 10.73
C LEU A 329 14.82 17.73 9.50
N ASP A 330 15.57 18.29 8.54
CA ASP A 330 15.04 18.58 7.21
C ASP A 330 15.27 17.33 6.31
N PHE A 331 14.18 16.70 5.88
CA PHE A 331 14.27 15.50 5.05
C PHE A 331 14.99 15.72 3.71
N LYS A 332 15.10 16.96 3.24
CA LYS A 332 15.81 17.33 2.00
C LYS A 332 17.34 17.28 2.15
N THR A 333 17.83 17.33 3.38
CA THR A 333 19.25 17.40 3.70
C THR A 333 19.79 16.14 4.41
N LEU A 334 18.97 15.08 4.47
CA LEU A 334 19.38 13.81 5.06
C LEU A 334 20.54 13.16 4.26
N ASP A 335 21.52 12.62 4.97
CA ASP A 335 22.64 11.86 4.39
C ASP A 335 22.25 10.40 4.12
N TYR A 336 21.14 10.21 3.38
CA TYR A 336 20.60 8.89 3.07
C TYR A 336 21.41 8.11 2.04
N ASP A 337 22.18 8.79 1.18
CA ASP A 337 22.99 8.16 0.11
C ASP A 337 24.44 7.95 0.56
N SER A 338 24.63 7.60 1.82
CA SER A 338 25.94 7.26 2.38
C SER A 338 26.15 5.76 2.45
N SER A 339 27.40 5.33 2.46
CA SER A 339 27.77 3.91 2.61
C SER A 339 27.23 3.28 3.90
N SER A 340 26.96 4.09 4.92
CA SER A 340 26.36 3.63 6.18
C SER A 340 24.91 3.16 6.01
N THR A 341 24.15 3.82 5.14
CA THR A 341 22.77 3.42 4.82
C THR A 341 22.72 2.08 4.09
N TYR A 342 23.62 1.89 3.12
CA TYR A 342 23.64 0.64 2.33
C TYR A 342 24.17 -0.57 3.09
N LYS A 343 24.87 -0.38 4.21
CA LYS A 343 25.24 -1.49 5.11
C LYS A 343 24.02 -2.22 5.66
N TYR A 344 22.90 -1.54 5.88
CA TYR A 344 21.67 -2.17 6.38
C TYR A 344 21.04 -3.15 5.37
N PHE A 345 21.32 -3.01 4.08
CA PHE A 345 20.84 -3.96 3.07
C PHE A 345 21.65 -5.26 3.01
N GLN A 346 22.83 -5.31 3.62
CA GLN A 346 23.71 -6.51 3.54
C GLN A 346 23.13 -7.69 4.31
N ASP A 347 22.48 -7.42 5.46
CA ASP A 347 21.87 -8.44 6.33
C ASP A 347 20.41 -8.09 6.67
N LEU A 348 19.69 -7.48 5.73
CA LEU A 348 18.33 -7.00 5.95
C LEU A 348 17.37 -8.16 6.25
N SER A 349 16.76 -8.14 7.43
CA SER A 349 15.77 -9.13 7.89
C SER A 349 14.40 -8.50 8.21
N ASN A 350 14.38 -7.19 8.47
CA ASN A 350 13.22 -6.45 8.97
C ASN A 350 12.80 -5.38 7.96
N PRO A 351 11.98 -5.71 6.93
CA PRO A 351 11.66 -4.81 5.84
C PRO A 351 10.50 -3.85 6.14
N LYS A 352 9.77 -3.99 7.24
CA LYS A 352 8.54 -3.23 7.52
C LYS A 352 8.78 -1.72 7.53
N GLY A 353 7.94 -0.99 6.78
CA GLY A 353 8.06 0.46 6.61
C GLY A 353 9.14 0.92 5.62
N LEU A 354 9.97 0.02 5.08
CA LEU A 354 10.91 0.37 4.02
C LEU A 354 10.17 0.50 2.69
N PHE A 355 10.14 1.71 2.17
CA PHE A 355 9.38 2.00 0.95
C PHE A 355 9.74 1.06 -0.19
N GLN A 356 8.73 0.47 -0.82
CA GLN A 356 8.82 -0.57 -1.86
C GLN A 356 9.49 -1.88 -1.41
N ILE A 357 10.52 -1.83 -0.55
CA ILE A 357 11.30 -3.01 -0.13
C ILE A 357 10.48 -3.96 0.74
N GLU A 358 9.51 -3.47 1.52
CA GLU A 358 8.67 -4.31 2.38
C GLU A 358 7.81 -5.33 1.63
N ALA A 359 7.54 -5.12 0.34
CA ALA A 359 6.81 -6.08 -0.48
C ALA A 359 7.64 -7.37 -0.67
N ASN A 360 7.02 -8.53 -0.47
CA ASN A 360 7.70 -9.84 -0.46
C ASN A 360 8.66 -10.05 -1.65
N THR A 361 8.24 -9.71 -2.86
CA THR A 361 9.09 -9.88 -4.06
C THR A 361 10.29 -8.94 -4.02
N ASN A 362 10.08 -7.67 -3.67
CA ASN A 362 11.17 -6.69 -3.59
C ASN A 362 12.14 -7.05 -2.46
N PHE A 363 11.62 -7.48 -1.31
CA PHE A 363 12.43 -7.92 -0.19
C PHE A 363 13.29 -9.13 -0.56
N HIS A 364 12.72 -10.11 -1.26
CA HIS A 364 13.47 -11.27 -1.75
C HIS A 364 14.61 -10.87 -2.69
N VAL A 365 14.34 -10.01 -3.68
CA VAL A 365 15.38 -9.49 -4.59
C VAL A 365 16.44 -8.69 -3.84
N CYS A 366 16.03 -7.83 -2.92
CA CYS A 366 16.93 -7.01 -2.11
C CYS A 366 17.88 -7.86 -1.28
N ARG A 367 17.39 -8.88 -0.60
CA ARG A 367 18.20 -9.83 0.17
C ARG A 367 19.19 -10.62 -0.69
N LYS A 368 18.81 -10.92 -1.93
CA LYS A 368 19.66 -11.68 -2.85
C LYS A 368 20.74 -10.81 -3.47
N VAL A 369 20.40 -9.59 -3.87
CA VAL A 369 21.33 -8.64 -4.55
C VAL A 369 22.24 -7.93 -3.55
N LYS A 370 21.71 -7.56 -2.37
CA LYS A 370 22.45 -6.80 -1.33
C LYS A 370 23.03 -5.48 -1.89
N PRO A 371 22.19 -4.52 -2.27
CA PRO A 371 22.63 -3.29 -2.94
C PRO A 371 23.58 -2.47 -2.04
N ARG A 372 24.61 -1.86 -2.66
CA ARG A 372 25.69 -1.11 -2.00
C ARG A 372 25.64 0.40 -2.29
N ASN A 373 24.75 0.82 -3.19
CA ASN A 373 24.56 2.21 -3.60
C ASN A 373 23.15 2.41 -4.19
N LEU A 374 22.80 3.67 -4.48
CA LEU A 374 21.49 4.04 -4.99
C LEU A 374 21.17 3.40 -6.35
N PHE A 375 22.17 3.29 -7.23
CA PHE A 375 21.97 2.68 -8.55
C PHE A 375 21.63 1.18 -8.44
N GLU A 376 22.37 0.42 -7.62
CA GLU A 376 22.09 -0.99 -7.37
C GLU A 376 20.71 -1.17 -6.69
N LEU A 377 20.31 -0.25 -5.79
CA LEU A 377 18.97 -0.26 -5.19
C LEU A 377 17.89 0.02 -6.24
N ALA A 378 18.11 0.93 -7.18
CA ALA A 378 17.21 1.16 -8.31
C ALA A 378 17.09 -0.08 -9.20
N CYS A 379 18.18 -0.82 -9.42
CA CYS A 379 18.14 -2.11 -10.14
C CYS A 379 17.32 -3.16 -9.38
N VAL A 380 17.42 -3.23 -8.05
CA VAL A 380 16.57 -4.12 -7.23
C VAL A 380 15.10 -3.87 -7.47
N LEU A 381 14.67 -2.60 -7.45
CA LEU A 381 13.27 -2.24 -7.70
C LEU A 381 12.82 -2.55 -9.13
N ALA A 382 13.71 -2.39 -10.10
CA ALA A 382 13.43 -2.72 -11.49
C ALA A 382 13.31 -4.23 -11.74
N LEU A 383 14.14 -5.04 -11.06
CA LEU A 383 14.17 -6.50 -11.19
C LEU A 383 13.01 -7.20 -10.46
N ALA A 384 12.45 -6.60 -9.42
CA ALA A 384 11.37 -7.18 -8.63
C ALA A 384 10.00 -7.15 -9.35
N ARG A 385 9.98 -7.43 -10.63
CA ARG A 385 8.79 -7.40 -11.48
C ARG A 385 8.66 -8.66 -12.32
N PRO A 386 7.43 -9.09 -12.64
CA PRO A 386 7.22 -10.22 -13.54
C PRO A 386 7.98 -10.03 -14.85
N GLY A 387 8.74 -11.03 -15.30
CA GLY A 387 9.57 -11.00 -16.48
C GLY A 387 11.01 -10.52 -16.26
N ALA A 388 11.25 -9.62 -15.31
CA ALA A 388 12.61 -9.21 -14.92
C ALA A 388 13.20 -10.07 -13.80
N LEU A 389 12.35 -10.71 -13.00
CA LEU A 389 12.75 -11.51 -11.85
C LEU A 389 13.68 -12.68 -12.21
N ASP A 390 13.59 -13.20 -13.42
CA ASP A 390 14.43 -14.30 -13.91
C ASP A 390 15.92 -13.91 -13.98
N PHE A 391 16.23 -12.61 -14.08
CA PHE A 391 17.60 -12.08 -14.09
C PHE A 391 18.18 -11.82 -12.70
N MET A 392 17.41 -12.02 -11.62
CA MET A 392 17.84 -11.73 -10.24
C MET A 392 19.15 -12.39 -9.86
N ASN A 393 19.30 -13.69 -10.14
CA ASN A 393 20.50 -14.44 -9.78
C ASN A 393 21.74 -13.95 -10.57
N GLN A 394 21.57 -13.69 -11.87
CA GLN A 394 22.65 -13.17 -12.71
C GLN A 394 23.10 -11.78 -12.22
N TYR A 395 22.16 -10.91 -11.87
CA TYR A 395 22.51 -9.58 -11.36
C TYR A 395 23.13 -9.65 -9.98
N ALA A 396 22.67 -10.53 -9.09
CA ALA A 396 23.28 -10.73 -7.77
C ALA A 396 24.73 -11.22 -7.88
N GLU A 397 25.02 -12.18 -8.78
CA GLU A 397 26.36 -12.65 -9.07
C GLU A 397 27.27 -11.52 -9.59
N TYR A 398 26.75 -10.69 -10.49
CA TYR A 398 27.46 -9.51 -10.97
C TYR A 398 27.79 -8.52 -9.85
N VAL A 399 26.82 -8.22 -8.97
CA VAL A 399 27.07 -7.31 -7.84
C VAL A 399 28.12 -7.86 -6.89
N GLU A 400 28.15 -9.17 -6.67
CA GLU A 400 29.11 -9.83 -5.79
C GLU A 400 30.50 -9.92 -6.40
N THR A 401 30.61 -10.34 -7.67
CA THR A 401 31.88 -10.74 -8.31
C THR A 401 32.43 -9.71 -9.30
N GLY A 402 31.59 -8.83 -9.81
CA GLY A 402 31.92 -7.93 -10.93
C GLY A 402 31.93 -8.60 -12.31
N ASN A 403 31.73 -9.91 -12.37
CA ASN A 403 31.75 -10.68 -13.61
C ASN A 403 30.40 -10.70 -14.29
N PHE A 404 30.39 -10.57 -15.62
CA PHE A 404 29.17 -10.70 -16.41
C PHE A 404 29.46 -11.32 -17.77
N GLN A 405 28.43 -11.90 -18.36
CA GLN A 405 28.47 -12.41 -19.73
C GLN A 405 28.14 -11.28 -20.70
N SER A 406 29.10 -10.90 -21.54
CA SER A 406 28.88 -9.93 -22.62
C SER A 406 27.88 -10.47 -23.65
N ILE A 407 26.89 -9.65 -24.00
CA ILE A 407 25.99 -9.95 -25.12
C ILE A 407 26.71 -9.65 -26.44
N HIS A 408 27.40 -8.51 -26.49
CA HIS A 408 28.25 -8.11 -27.60
C HIS A 408 29.23 -7.02 -27.13
N PRO A 409 30.56 -7.13 -27.35
CA PRO A 409 31.57 -6.20 -26.85
C PRO A 409 31.29 -4.73 -27.21
N PHE A 410 30.65 -4.47 -28.33
CA PHE A 410 30.26 -3.11 -28.75
C PHE A 410 29.33 -2.43 -27.76
N PHE A 411 28.54 -3.18 -26.96
CA PHE A 411 27.59 -2.64 -26.01
C PHE A 411 27.99 -2.80 -24.54
N ASP A 412 29.17 -3.33 -24.24
CA ASP A 412 29.60 -3.61 -22.87
C ASP A 412 29.73 -2.35 -22.00
N ASP A 413 30.07 -1.21 -22.57
CA ASP A 413 30.09 0.08 -21.88
C ASP A 413 28.69 0.54 -21.44
N ILE A 414 27.61 0.07 -22.08
CA ILE A 414 26.23 0.39 -21.75
C ILE A 414 25.62 -0.67 -20.83
N LEU A 415 25.84 -1.94 -21.13
CA LEU A 415 25.21 -3.05 -20.42
C LEU A 415 26.04 -3.58 -19.27
N GLY A 416 27.37 -3.36 -19.26
CA GLY A 416 28.28 -3.83 -18.23
C GLY A 416 27.95 -3.30 -16.84
N VAL A 417 27.43 -2.07 -16.75
CA VAL A 417 27.02 -1.46 -15.46
C VAL A 417 25.83 -2.20 -14.80
N THR A 418 25.14 -3.03 -15.54
CA THR A 418 24.02 -3.86 -15.07
C THR A 418 24.26 -5.36 -15.28
N GLY A 419 25.54 -5.78 -15.35
CA GLY A 419 25.89 -7.20 -15.49
C GLY A 419 25.46 -7.80 -16.82
N GLY A 420 25.49 -7.02 -17.92
CA GLY A 420 25.05 -7.45 -19.26
C GLY A 420 23.54 -7.51 -19.45
N ILE A 421 22.74 -7.09 -18.46
CA ILE A 421 21.28 -7.17 -18.51
C ILE A 421 20.71 -5.81 -18.90
N PRO A 422 19.86 -5.67 -19.94
CA PRO A 422 19.19 -4.41 -20.27
C PRO A 422 18.02 -4.14 -19.31
N ILE A 423 18.32 -3.80 -18.06
CA ILE A 423 17.36 -3.56 -16.98
C ILE A 423 16.52 -2.31 -17.26
N PHE A 424 17.15 -1.27 -17.80
CA PHE A 424 16.51 0.01 -18.05
C PHE A 424 16.23 0.30 -19.52
N GLN A 425 15.10 0.94 -19.79
CA GLN A 425 14.71 1.39 -21.13
C GLN A 425 15.72 2.37 -21.72
N GLU A 426 16.34 3.17 -20.89
CA GLU A 426 17.38 4.13 -21.23
C GLU A 426 18.65 3.44 -21.78
N GLN A 427 18.95 2.22 -21.35
CA GLN A 427 20.06 1.44 -21.91
C GLN A 427 19.79 1.06 -23.37
N LEU A 428 18.56 0.65 -23.72
CA LEU A 428 18.17 0.42 -25.10
C LEU A 428 18.33 1.70 -25.94
N MET A 429 17.92 2.85 -25.37
CA MET A 429 18.08 4.13 -26.06
C MET A 429 19.57 4.45 -26.29
N LYS A 430 20.44 4.22 -25.31
CA LYS A 430 21.91 4.37 -25.45
C LYS A 430 22.46 3.47 -26.56
N MET A 431 22.01 2.23 -26.65
CA MET A 431 22.43 1.29 -27.70
C MET A 431 22.05 1.80 -29.10
N VAL A 432 20.82 2.32 -29.26
CA VAL A 432 20.34 2.92 -30.53
C VAL A 432 21.14 4.16 -30.89
N VAL A 433 21.44 5.03 -29.93
CA VAL A 433 22.27 6.22 -30.11
C VAL A 433 23.70 5.83 -30.53
N LYS A 434 24.26 4.79 -29.92
CA LYS A 434 25.63 4.31 -30.21
C LYS A 434 25.80 3.82 -31.63
N VAL A 435 24.75 3.34 -32.27
CA VAL A 435 24.80 2.97 -33.71
C VAL A 435 24.56 4.16 -34.65
N GLY A 436 24.34 5.38 -34.10
CA GLY A 436 24.32 6.63 -34.88
C GLY A 436 22.97 7.33 -35.01
N PHE A 437 21.96 6.99 -34.18
CA PHE A 437 20.69 7.68 -34.12
C PHE A 437 20.68 8.79 -33.03
N THR A 438 19.75 9.71 -33.13
CA THR A 438 19.48 10.71 -32.09
C THR A 438 18.70 10.10 -30.91
N LEU A 439 18.68 10.76 -29.77
CA LEU A 439 17.87 10.34 -28.61
C LEU A 439 16.37 10.34 -28.92
N ASP A 440 15.86 11.29 -29.69
CA ASP A 440 14.46 11.32 -30.13
C ASP A 440 14.07 10.11 -31.00
N GLU A 441 14.97 9.71 -31.91
CA GLU A 441 14.79 8.50 -32.71
C GLU A 441 14.88 7.24 -31.86
N ALA A 442 15.78 7.20 -30.89
CA ALA A 442 15.92 6.11 -29.94
C ALA A 442 14.65 5.93 -29.07
N GLU A 443 14.06 7.02 -28.59
CA GLU A 443 12.77 6.96 -27.88
C GLU A 443 11.64 6.46 -28.80
N THR A 444 11.67 6.83 -30.08
CA THR A 444 10.70 6.33 -31.05
C THR A 444 10.82 4.81 -31.22
N VAL A 445 12.05 4.29 -31.39
CA VAL A 445 12.33 2.84 -31.49
C VAL A 445 11.84 2.11 -30.25
N ARG A 446 12.23 2.58 -29.07
CA ARG A 446 11.82 2.02 -27.78
C ARG A 446 10.28 1.91 -27.67
N ARG A 447 9.56 2.96 -28.06
CA ARG A 447 8.09 3.04 -27.97
C ARG A 447 7.41 2.09 -28.96
N ILE A 448 7.90 2.01 -30.20
CA ILE A 448 7.35 1.12 -31.24
C ILE A 448 7.45 -0.33 -30.76
N ILE A 449 8.61 -0.72 -30.24
CA ILE A 449 8.84 -2.07 -29.74
C ILE A 449 8.02 -2.31 -28.46
N GLY A 450 8.07 -1.40 -27.48
CA GLY A 450 7.33 -1.52 -26.22
C GLY A 450 5.81 -1.57 -26.38
N LYS A 451 5.24 -0.87 -27.38
CA LYS A 451 3.81 -0.90 -27.72
C LYS A 451 3.46 -2.00 -28.74
N LYS A 452 4.46 -2.80 -29.16
CA LYS A 452 4.30 -3.89 -30.13
C LYS A 452 3.59 -3.44 -31.41
N LYS A 453 4.02 -2.31 -31.97
CA LYS A 453 3.49 -1.78 -33.23
C LYS A 453 4.07 -2.56 -34.43
N VAL A 454 3.56 -3.76 -34.62
CA VAL A 454 4.06 -4.74 -35.61
C VAL A 454 4.20 -4.15 -37.02
N SER A 455 3.33 -3.22 -37.40
CA SER A 455 3.39 -2.57 -38.75
C SER A 455 4.58 -1.61 -38.89
N GLU A 456 5.10 -1.02 -37.84
CA GLU A 456 6.20 -0.05 -37.87
C GLU A 456 7.57 -0.72 -37.65
N MET A 457 7.62 -1.91 -37.07
CA MET A 457 8.85 -2.61 -36.68
C MET A 457 9.78 -2.96 -37.86
N PRO A 458 9.28 -3.49 -39.01
CA PRO A 458 10.15 -3.83 -40.13
C PRO A 458 10.91 -2.64 -40.72
N ALA A 459 10.24 -1.49 -40.84
CA ALA A 459 10.86 -0.29 -41.40
C ALA A 459 12.00 0.24 -40.51
N TRP A 460 11.84 0.14 -39.16
CA TRP A 460 12.89 0.52 -38.22
C TRP A 460 14.04 -0.49 -38.16
N LYS A 461 13.76 -1.78 -38.30
CA LYS A 461 14.82 -2.80 -38.40
C LYS A 461 15.69 -2.55 -39.63
N GLU A 462 15.10 -2.21 -40.77
CA GLU A 462 15.83 -1.85 -41.98
C GLU A 462 16.65 -0.55 -41.80
N LYS A 463 16.07 0.50 -41.21
CA LYS A 463 16.79 1.74 -40.89
C LYS A 463 18.01 1.50 -40.00
N ILE A 464 17.87 0.68 -38.95
CA ILE A 464 18.98 0.31 -38.08
C ILE A 464 20.07 -0.43 -38.83
N SER A 465 19.71 -1.41 -39.66
CA SER A 465 20.66 -2.15 -40.49
C SER A 465 21.42 -1.24 -41.48
N ASN A 466 20.72 -0.30 -42.12
CA ASN A 466 21.34 0.67 -43.01
C ASN A 466 22.29 1.61 -42.25
N LYS A 467 21.90 2.12 -41.09
CA LYS A 467 22.73 3.00 -40.26
C LYS A 467 24.02 2.34 -39.80
N ILE A 468 23.93 1.07 -39.41
CA ILE A 468 25.09 0.25 -39.04
C ILE A 468 26.07 0.11 -40.20
N LYS A 469 25.56 -0.11 -41.42
CA LYS A 469 26.37 -0.16 -42.68
C LYS A 469 27.01 1.20 -42.98
N GLU A 470 26.25 2.29 -42.90
CA GLU A 470 26.73 3.65 -43.15
C GLU A 470 27.89 4.01 -42.20
N ASN A 471 27.85 3.56 -40.97
CA ASN A 471 28.87 3.81 -39.93
C ASN A 471 29.99 2.75 -39.94
N ASN A 472 30.04 1.87 -40.92
CA ASN A 472 31.05 0.80 -41.05
C ASN A 472 31.18 -0.08 -39.77
N LEU A 473 30.06 -0.36 -39.15
CA LEU A 473 29.99 -1.24 -37.97
C LEU A 473 29.73 -2.68 -38.42
N ASP A 474 30.04 -3.64 -37.50
CA ASP A 474 29.74 -5.06 -37.73
C ASP A 474 28.25 -5.28 -37.96
N PRO A 475 27.86 -5.89 -39.11
CA PRO A 475 26.46 -6.20 -39.37
C PRO A 475 25.73 -7.02 -38.31
N ALA A 476 26.47 -7.85 -37.53
CA ALA A 476 25.92 -8.64 -36.43
C ALA A 476 25.30 -7.77 -35.34
N ILE A 477 25.78 -6.53 -35.19
CA ILE A 477 25.26 -5.55 -34.22
C ILE A 477 23.76 -5.28 -34.44
N SER A 478 23.28 -5.29 -35.68
CA SER A 478 21.86 -5.10 -36.01
C SER A 478 20.96 -6.16 -35.37
N ASP A 479 21.34 -7.41 -35.53
CA ASP A 479 20.53 -8.52 -34.98
C ASP A 479 20.59 -8.57 -33.47
N VAL A 480 21.77 -8.29 -32.90
CA VAL A 480 21.95 -8.19 -31.43
C VAL A 480 21.08 -7.07 -30.86
N LEU A 481 21.17 -5.85 -31.41
CA LEU A 481 20.40 -4.70 -30.97
C LEU A 481 18.89 -4.98 -31.04
N TRP A 482 18.45 -5.55 -32.16
CA TRP A 482 17.02 -5.84 -32.36
C TRP A 482 16.51 -6.90 -31.40
N LYS A 483 17.30 -7.99 -31.22
CA LYS A 483 16.96 -9.04 -30.23
C LYS A 483 16.84 -8.49 -28.82
N VAL A 484 17.83 -7.70 -28.37
CA VAL A 484 17.79 -7.05 -27.07
C VAL A 484 16.57 -6.15 -26.95
N ALA A 485 16.24 -5.41 -28.00
CA ALA A 485 15.08 -4.51 -28.01
C ALA A 485 13.76 -5.27 -27.85
N GLU A 486 13.56 -6.38 -28.57
CA GLU A 486 12.36 -7.22 -28.50
C GLU A 486 12.23 -7.92 -27.12
N ASP A 487 13.33 -8.47 -26.61
CA ASP A 487 13.36 -9.16 -25.31
C ASP A 487 13.09 -8.16 -24.18
N SER A 488 13.76 -7.02 -24.19
CA SER A 488 13.65 -5.99 -23.16
C SER A 488 12.30 -5.29 -23.12
N ALA A 489 11.54 -5.30 -24.22
CA ALA A 489 10.18 -4.71 -24.27
C ALA A 489 9.22 -5.29 -23.23
N ASN A 490 9.47 -6.51 -22.75
CA ASN A 490 8.61 -7.19 -21.78
C ASN A 490 8.98 -6.92 -20.33
N TYR A 491 10.22 -6.50 -20.03
CA TYR A 491 10.70 -6.40 -18.65
C TYR A 491 11.46 -5.11 -18.31
N SER A 492 12.06 -4.42 -19.30
CA SER A 492 12.86 -3.21 -19.00
C SER A 492 12.04 -2.11 -18.34
N PHE A 493 12.68 -1.39 -17.43
CA PHE A 493 12.04 -0.39 -16.58
C PHE A 493 12.52 1.03 -16.88
N ASN A 494 11.72 2.03 -16.49
CA ASN A 494 12.13 3.43 -16.58
C ASN A 494 13.14 3.75 -15.49
N ALA A 495 14.34 4.18 -15.86
CA ALA A 495 15.41 4.50 -14.90
C ALA A 495 15.03 5.69 -14.01
N SER A 496 14.38 6.72 -14.57
CA SER A 496 13.97 7.91 -13.81
C SER A 496 13.00 7.54 -12.68
N HIS A 497 12.03 6.66 -12.95
CA HIS A 497 11.13 6.15 -11.92
C HIS A 497 11.87 5.31 -10.88
N ALA A 498 12.76 4.42 -11.33
CA ALA A 498 13.50 3.54 -10.43
C ALA A 498 14.41 4.32 -9.46
N VAL A 499 15.12 5.32 -9.95
CA VAL A 499 16.00 6.17 -9.12
C VAL A 499 15.18 6.98 -8.11
N SER A 500 14.08 7.63 -8.53
CA SER A 500 13.23 8.40 -7.63
C SER A 500 12.68 7.54 -6.49
N TYR A 501 12.27 6.33 -6.78
CA TYR A 501 11.72 5.41 -5.79
C TYR A 501 12.80 4.77 -4.92
N ALA A 502 13.97 4.46 -5.49
CA ALA A 502 15.12 4.01 -4.72
C ALA A 502 15.60 5.08 -3.72
N THR A 503 15.54 6.36 -4.10
CA THR A 503 15.82 7.46 -3.19
C THR A 503 14.92 7.43 -1.95
N LEU A 504 13.62 7.30 -2.12
CA LEU A 504 12.69 7.21 -0.99
C LEU A 504 12.89 5.91 -0.19
N SER A 505 13.26 4.79 -0.86
CA SER A 505 13.65 3.56 -0.17
C SER A 505 14.90 3.75 0.70
N ALA A 506 15.91 4.45 0.21
CA ALA A 506 17.11 4.78 0.97
C ALA A 506 16.81 5.71 2.16
N VAL A 507 15.95 6.71 1.96
CA VAL A 507 15.51 7.63 3.03
C VAL A 507 14.78 6.88 4.14
N THR A 508 13.84 6.00 3.79
CA THR A 508 13.13 5.20 4.81
C THR A 508 14.06 4.25 5.52
N THR A 509 15.05 3.68 4.84
CA THR A 509 16.08 2.84 5.45
C THR A 509 16.95 3.65 6.40
N TYR A 510 17.44 4.80 5.97
CA TYR A 510 18.23 5.70 6.82
C TYR A 510 17.49 6.06 8.12
N LEU A 511 16.23 6.50 8.01
CA LEU A 511 15.44 6.91 9.17
C LEU A 511 15.13 5.73 10.09
N LYS A 512 14.72 4.59 9.55
CA LYS A 512 14.37 3.41 10.34
C LYS A 512 15.52 2.91 11.20
N PHE A 513 16.72 2.80 10.62
CA PHE A 513 17.85 2.20 11.32
C PHE A 513 18.64 3.19 12.19
N ASN A 514 18.59 4.49 11.89
CA ASN A 514 19.23 5.50 12.73
C ASN A 514 18.30 6.07 13.81
N TYR A 515 16.99 6.11 13.56
CA TYR A 515 15.98 6.68 14.46
C TYR A 515 14.76 5.75 14.60
N PRO A 516 14.94 4.51 15.05
CA PRO A 516 13.89 3.50 15.01
C PRO A 516 12.66 3.88 15.82
N GLN A 517 12.81 4.52 16.97
CA GLN A 517 11.70 4.86 17.85
C GLN A 517 10.73 5.85 17.19
N GLU A 518 11.26 6.95 16.64
CA GLU A 518 10.46 7.97 15.95
C GLU A 518 9.87 7.44 14.66
N PHE A 519 10.64 6.63 13.92
CA PHE A 519 10.18 6.02 12.68
C PHE A 519 9.01 5.06 12.92
N PHE A 520 9.14 4.14 13.87
CA PHE A 520 8.06 3.20 14.19
C PHE A 520 6.85 3.88 14.81
N LEU A 521 7.05 4.96 15.58
CA LEU A 521 5.93 5.77 16.06
C LEU A 521 5.14 6.37 14.88
N ALA A 522 5.81 6.98 13.92
CA ALA A 522 5.18 7.55 12.73
C ALA A 522 4.47 6.47 11.91
N LEU A 523 5.08 5.29 11.79
CA LEU A 523 4.50 4.15 11.09
C LEU A 523 3.22 3.63 11.78
N LEU A 524 3.24 3.47 13.12
CA LEU A 524 2.07 3.09 13.91
C LEU A 524 0.93 4.10 13.77
N LYS A 525 1.21 5.40 13.81
CA LYS A 525 0.20 6.45 13.60
C LYS A 525 -0.38 6.43 12.19
N SER A 526 0.42 6.04 11.19
CA SER A 526 -0.03 5.89 9.81
C SER A 526 -0.93 4.67 9.62
N SER A 527 -0.87 3.67 10.49
CA SER A 527 -1.61 2.39 10.36
C SER A 527 -3.12 2.56 10.21
N LYS A 528 -3.71 3.61 10.82
CA LYS A 528 -5.14 3.92 10.72
C LYS A 528 -5.63 4.16 9.28
N HIS A 529 -4.73 4.44 8.36
CA HIS A 529 -5.03 4.66 6.94
C HIS A 529 -4.86 3.39 6.10
N GLU A 530 -4.43 2.28 6.70
CA GLU A 530 -4.34 0.99 6.04
C GLU A 530 -5.72 0.30 5.97
N PRO A 531 -5.94 -0.58 4.97
CA PRO A 531 -7.21 -1.33 4.89
C PRO A 531 -7.49 -2.16 6.15
N ASN A 532 -6.45 -2.76 6.75
CA ASN A 532 -6.50 -3.56 7.96
C ASN A 532 -5.54 -3.00 9.03
N PRO A 533 -5.93 -1.95 9.77
CA PRO A 533 -5.04 -1.28 10.72
C PRO A 533 -4.43 -2.21 11.78
N HIS A 534 -5.18 -3.19 12.26
CA HIS A 534 -4.71 -4.10 13.32
C HIS A 534 -3.70 -5.14 12.80
N GLU A 535 -3.80 -5.59 11.56
CA GLU A 535 -2.77 -6.42 10.93
C GLU A 535 -1.47 -5.63 10.72
N GLU A 536 -1.62 -4.36 10.38
CA GLU A 536 -0.49 -3.45 10.25
C GLU A 536 0.22 -3.27 11.59
N ILE A 537 -0.53 -2.99 12.68
CA ILE A 537 0.01 -2.89 14.04
C ILE A 537 0.68 -4.21 14.46
N GLU A 538 0.08 -5.36 14.14
CA GLU A 538 0.68 -6.68 14.40
C GLU A 538 2.05 -6.79 13.74
N THR A 539 2.14 -6.51 12.45
CA THR A 539 3.39 -6.62 11.68
C THR A 539 4.46 -5.65 12.20
N ILE A 540 4.06 -4.42 12.54
CA ILE A 540 4.98 -3.44 13.13
C ILE A 540 5.47 -3.92 14.49
N SER A 541 4.57 -4.43 15.35
CA SER A 541 4.92 -4.88 16.70
C SER A 541 5.91 -6.06 16.69
N GLN A 542 5.83 -6.94 15.68
CA GLN A 542 6.78 -8.03 15.49
C GLN A 542 8.20 -7.52 15.23
N GLU A 543 8.35 -6.43 14.48
CA GLU A 543 9.68 -5.87 14.20
C GLU A 543 10.25 -4.98 15.32
N LEU A 544 9.42 -4.33 16.12
CA LEU A 544 9.87 -3.47 17.22
C LEU A 544 10.84 -4.18 18.20
N ALA A 545 10.61 -5.47 18.45
CA ALA A 545 11.44 -6.26 19.34
C ALA A 545 12.91 -6.36 18.87
N PHE A 546 13.17 -6.32 17.56
CA PHE A 546 14.53 -6.35 16.99
C PHE A 546 15.31 -5.05 17.22
N PHE A 547 14.60 -3.97 17.58
CA PHE A 547 15.17 -2.66 17.90
C PHE A 547 15.15 -2.36 19.41
N ASP A 548 14.88 -3.39 20.25
CA ASP A 548 14.73 -3.24 21.71
C ASP A 548 13.67 -2.19 22.11
N ILE A 549 12.64 -2.05 21.29
CA ILE A 549 11.48 -1.18 21.52
C ILE A 549 10.26 -2.06 21.80
N ARG A 550 9.48 -1.71 22.82
CA ARG A 550 8.24 -2.40 23.16
C ARG A 550 7.04 -1.55 22.82
N LEU A 551 6.01 -2.17 22.28
CA LEU A 551 4.69 -1.56 22.21
C LEU A 551 3.98 -1.79 23.53
N LEU A 552 3.85 -0.73 24.35
CA LEU A 552 3.24 -0.78 25.67
C LEU A 552 1.72 -0.85 25.54
N SER A 553 1.09 -1.57 26.48
CA SER A 553 -0.37 -1.72 26.52
C SER A 553 -1.10 -0.38 26.59
N PRO A 554 -2.33 -0.30 26.08
CA PRO A 554 -3.17 0.87 26.31
C PRO A 554 -3.46 1.00 27.83
N ASP A 555 -3.40 2.23 28.32
CA ASP A 555 -3.69 2.57 29.72
C ASP A 555 -4.57 3.82 29.75
N LEU A 556 -5.65 3.81 30.54
CA LEU A 556 -6.61 4.89 30.55
C LEU A 556 -5.98 6.24 30.94
N VAL A 557 -5.02 6.22 31.84
CA VAL A 557 -4.37 7.44 32.38
C VAL A 557 -3.18 7.86 31.52
N LYS A 558 -2.31 6.90 31.15
CA LYS A 558 -1.03 7.17 30.48
C LYS A 558 -1.15 7.32 28.97
N SER A 559 -2.07 6.59 28.32
CA SER A 559 -2.21 6.65 26.87
C SER A 559 -2.72 7.99 26.41
N LYS A 560 -2.12 8.54 25.35
CA LYS A 560 -2.67 9.70 24.64
C LYS A 560 -3.74 9.26 23.62
N SER A 561 -4.32 10.21 22.94
CA SER A 561 -5.31 9.92 21.90
C SER A 561 -4.72 9.03 20.80
N ASP A 562 -3.49 9.30 20.35
CA ASP A 562 -2.74 8.52 19.37
C ASP A 562 -1.50 7.90 20.04
N PHE A 563 -0.80 7.02 19.35
CA PHE A 563 0.47 6.48 19.82
C PHE A 563 1.45 7.58 20.22
N ASP A 564 2.24 7.32 21.27
CA ASP A 564 3.25 8.27 21.73
C ASP A 564 4.47 7.57 22.36
N ILE A 565 5.59 8.27 22.38
CA ILE A 565 6.82 7.79 23.02
C ILE A 565 6.66 7.85 24.55
N GLU A 566 7.04 6.75 25.21
CA GLU A 566 7.17 6.65 26.67
C GLU A 566 8.55 6.01 26.98
N ASP A 567 9.49 6.84 27.40
CA ASP A 567 10.91 6.46 27.54
C ASP A 567 11.50 5.92 26.23
N LYS A 568 12.04 4.71 26.24
CA LYS A 568 12.53 4.02 25.04
C LYS A 568 11.47 3.22 24.29
N ASN A 569 10.22 3.26 24.73
CA ASN A 569 9.14 2.44 24.20
C ASN A 569 8.06 3.31 23.54
N ILE A 570 7.07 2.68 22.95
CA ILE A 570 5.91 3.35 22.35
C ILE A 570 4.66 2.90 23.09
N ARG A 571 3.87 3.87 23.60
CA ARG A 571 2.58 3.63 24.25
C ARG A 571 1.47 3.55 23.21
N PHE A 572 0.59 2.54 23.34
CA PHE A 572 -0.57 2.35 22.49
C PHE A 572 -1.56 3.52 22.63
N GLY A 573 -2.04 4.07 21.48
CA GLY A 573 -3.00 5.15 21.42
C GLY A 573 -4.43 4.69 21.67
N LEU A 574 -5.26 5.52 22.33
CA LEU A 574 -6.64 5.16 22.63
C LEU A 574 -7.51 5.05 21.36
N ASN A 575 -7.22 5.86 20.32
CA ASN A 575 -7.94 5.84 19.05
C ASN A 575 -7.69 4.57 18.20
N ALA A 576 -6.60 3.86 18.48
CA ALA A 576 -6.24 2.64 17.77
C ALA A 576 -6.91 1.38 18.36
N ILE A 577 -7.60 1.47 19.49
CA ILE A 577 -8.39 0.38 20.06
C ILE A 577 -9.61 0.14 19.17
N LYS A 578 -9.82 -1.10 18.71
CA LYS A 578 -10.95 -1.46 17.85
C LYS A 578 -12.30 -1.11 18.51
N GLY A 579 -13.12 -0.36 17.78
CA GLY A 579 -14.42 0.12 18.25
C GLY A 579 -14.39 1.51 18.86
N VAL A 580 -13.24 2.16 18.97
CA VAL A 580 -13.09 3.55 19.38
C VAL A 580 -13.11 4.44 18.15
N SER A 581 -14.28 4.97 17.80
CA SER A 581 -14.44 6.03 16.77
C SER A 581 -14.08 7.40 17.35
N ASP A 582 -13.95 8.43 16.52
CA ASP A 582 -13.64 9.80 16.97
C ASP A 582 -14.61 10.29 18.04
N LYS A 583 -15.92 10.05 17.88
CA LYS A 583 -16.94 10.39 18.88
C LYS A 583 -16.76 9.60 20.19
N VAL A 584 -16.40 8.32 20.09
CA VAL A 584 -16.12 7.49 21.27
C VAL A 584 -14.84 7.96 21.95
N LEU A 585 -13.85 8.39 21.19
CA LEU A 585 -12.60 8.94 21.72
C LEU A 585 -12.86 10.22 22.54
N GLU A 586 -13.71 11.13 22.06
CA GLU A 586 -14.12 12.32 22.82
C GLU A 586 -14.74 11.95 24.16
N ASN A 587 -15.67 10.99 24.16
CA ASN A 587 -16.30 10.48 25.38
C ASN A 587 -15.29 9.79 26.32
N LEU A 588 -14.33 9.07 25.76
CA LEU A 588 -13.26 8.40 26.49
C LEU A 588 -12.31 9.41 27.15
N LEU A 589 -11.97 10.49 26.46
CA LEU A 589 -11.17 11.57 26.99
C LEU A 589 -11.92 12.33 28.12
N ALA A 590 -13.23 12.52 27.97
CA ALA A 590 -14.07 13.09 29.04
C ALA A 590 -14.16 12.14 30.24
N PHE A 591 -14.30 10.84 29.99
CA PHE A 591 -14.31 9.80 31.06
C PHE A 591 -13.00 9.83 31.84
N ARG A 592 -11.86 9.93 31.20
CA ARG A 592 -10.54 9.99 31.83
C ARG A 592 -10.34 11.16 32.80
N GLN A 593 -11.08 12.27 32.62
CA GLN A 593 -10.99 13.45 33.49
C GLN A 593 -11.82 13.29 34.77
N LYS A 594 -12.64 12.24 34.84
CA LYS A 594 -13.46 12.01 36.07
C LYS A 594 -12.64 11.28 37.09
N GLU A 595 -12.78 11.71 38.34
CA GLU A 595 -12.25 11.00 39.51
C GLU A 595 -13.21 9.89 39.90
N PHE A 596 -12.68 8.73 40.21
CA PHE A 596 -13.42 7.59 40.73
C PHE A 596 -12.56 6.86 41.77
N SER A 597 -13.18 6.55 42.90
CA SER A 597 -12.51 5.94 44.07
C SER A 597 -12.48 4.41 44.00
N ASP A 598 -13.45 3.84 43.26
CA ASP A 598 -13.60 2.40 43.11
C ASP A 598 -14.16 2.04 41.72
N LYS A 599 -14.27 0.74 41.42
CA LYS A 599 -14.76 0.27 40.14
C LYS A 599 -16.22 0.57 39.85
N ILE A 600 -17.06 0.73 40.88
CA ILE A 600 -18.48 1.07 40.72
C ILE A 600 -18.62 2.53 40.31
N ASP A 601 -17.85 3.43 40.94
CA ASP A 601 -17.77 4.82 40.49
C ASP A 601 -17.22 4.92 39.05
N CYS A 602 -16.25 4.08 38.72
CA CYS A 602 -15.74 3.99 37.35
C CYS A 602 -16.82 3.59 36.33
N PHE A 603 -17.70 2.62 36.65
CA PHE A 603 -18.78 2.20 35.74
C PHE A 603 -19.81 3.32 35.56
N ASP A 604 -20.15 4.04 36.62
CA ASP A 604 -21.07 5.19 36.52
C ASP A 604 -20.43 6.36 35.77
N ALA A 605 -19.18 6.68 36.02
CA ALA A 605 -18.44 7.71 35.32
C ALA A 605 -18.33 7.42 33.82
N ALA A 606 -18.14 6.16 33.43
CA ALA A 606 -18.12 5.74 32.02
C ALA A 606 -19.49 5.97 31.34
N LYS A 607 -20.58 5.60 32.00
CA LYS A 607 -21.96 5.84 31.54
C LYS A 607 -22.26 7.34 31.39
N GLU A 608 -21.90 8.14 32.40
CA GLU A 608 -22.08 9.59 32.39
C GLU A 608 -21.30 10.28 31.28
N ALA A 609 -20.11 9.76 30.95
CA ALA A 609 -19.30 10.22 29.83
C ALA A 609 -19.83 9.77 28.44
N GLY A 610 -20.94 8.99 28.41
CA GLY A 610 -21.56 8.52 27.17
C GLY A 610 -20.92 7.27 26.55
N LEU A 611 -20.08 6.53 27.32
CA LEU A 611 -19.55 5.25 26.90
C LEU A 611 -20.62 4.15 27.08
N ASN A 612 -20.96 3.46 26.02
CA ASN A 612 -21.85 2.32 26.11
C ASN A 612 -21.12 1.10 26.71
N ILE A 613 -21.89 0.11 27.19
CA ILE A 613 -21.33 -1.07 27.87
C ILE A 613 -20.45 -1.92 26.93
N GLY A 614 -20.71 -1.93 25.62
CA GLY A 614 -19.87 -2.63 24.65
C GLY A 614 -18.47 -2.03 24.57
N VAL A 615 -18.39 -0.69 24.48
CA VAL A 615 -17.11 0.03 24.50
C VAL A 615 -16.38 -0.18 25.83
N LEU A 616 -17.08 -0.03 26.97
CA LEU A 616 -16.47 -0.25 28.29
C LEU A 616 -15.93 -1.69 28.43
N SER A 617 -16.68 -2.69 27.97
CA SER A 617 -16.23 -4.08 27.97
C SER A 617 -14.98 -4.28 27.09
N SER A 618 -14.93 -3.66 25.90
CA SER A 618 -13.75 -3.69 25.04
C SER A 618 -12.54 -3.04 25.69
N LEU A 619 -12.71 -1.91 26.35
CA LEU A 619 -11.63 -1.25 27.11
C LEU A 619 -11.10 -2.14 28.25
N ILE A 620 -11.99 -2.78 29.01
CA ILE A 620 -11.61 -3.73 30.06
C ILE A 620 -10.83 -4.91 29.45
N GLN A 621 -11.33 -5.51 28.38
CA GLN A 621 -10.70 -6.64 27.71
C GLN A 621 -9.36 -6.28 27.05
N ALA A 622 -9.22 -5.06 26.54
CA ALA A 622 -7.95 -4.51 26.04
C ALA A 622 -6.94 -4.23 27.16
N GLY A 623 -7.36 -4.24 28.43
CA GLY A 623 -6.52 -4.05 29.59
C GLY A 623 -6.33 -2.59 30.01
N THR A 624 -7.10 -1.63 29.46
CA THR A 624 -6.97 -0.20 29.81
C THR A 624 -7.32 0.11 31.27
N LEU A 625 -8.08 -0.76 31.92
CA LEU A 625 -8.54 -0.66 33.32
C LEU A 625 -7.90 -1.71 34.24
N SER A 626 -6.70 -2.18 33.90
CA SER A 626 -5.97 -3.21 34.68
C SER A 626 -5.67 -2.80 36.12
N SER A 627 -5.66 -1.50 36.45
CA SER A 627 -5.53 -0.97 37.81
C SER A 627 -6.64 -1.44 38.77
N PHE A 628 -7.83 -1.77 38.27
CA PHE A 628 -8.94 -2.26 39.10
C PHE A 628 -8.97 -3.78 39.26
N SER A 629 -8.46 -4.54 38.31
CA SER A 629 -8.42 -6.00 38.41
C SER A 629 -7.55 -6.58 37.32
N GLU A 630 -6.70 -7.54 37.69
CA GLU A 630 -5.96 -8.37 36.71
C GLU A 630 -6.89 -9.37 35.99
N LYS A 631 -8.04 -9.71 36.63
CA LYS A 631 -9.04 -10.64 36.08
C LYS A 631 -10.05 -9.90 35.21
N ARG A 632 -9.68 -9.66 33.94
CA ARG A 632 -10.46 -8.85 33.00
C ARG A 632 -11.85 -9.42 32.72
N CYS A 633 -11.95 -10.74 32.56
CA CYS A 633 -13.25 -11.39 32.33
C CYS A 633 -14.23 -11.16 33.46
N ARG A 634 -13.75 -11.21 34.70
CA ARG A 634 -14.59 -10.93 35.88
C ARG A 634 -15.01 -9.45 35.93
N LEU A 635 -14.08 -8.53 35.71
CA LEU A 635 -14.37 -7.10 35.73
C LEU A 635 -15.40 -6.74 34.60
N ALA A 636 -15.28 -7.33 33.44
CA ALA A 636 -16.24 -7.15 32.35
C ALA A 636 -17.64 -7.67 32.75
N LEU A 637 -17.74 -8.86 33.38
CA LEU A 637 -19.00 -9.38 33.90
C LEU A 637 -19.62 -8.49 35.00
N GLU A 638 -18.81 -7.94 35.87
CA GLU A 638 -19.26 -6.99 36.91
C GLU A 638 -19.83 -5.72 36.28
N ALA A 639 -19.11 -5.13 35.27
CA ALA A 639 -19.58 -3.95 34.56
C ALA A 639 -20.89 -4.22 33.80
N GLN A 640 -20.98 -5.36 33.07
CA GLN A 640 -22.18 -5.75 32.36
C GLN A 640 -23.35 -6.00 33.29
N SER A 641 -23.12 -6.68 34.43
CA SER A 641 -24.14 -6.95 35.43
C SER A 641 -24.64 -5.67 36.09
N TYR A 642 -23.72 -4.75 36.41
CA TYR A 642 -24.08 -3.44 36.97
C TYR A 642 -24.86 -2.58 35.96
N ASN A 643 -24.53 -2.63 34.69
CA ASN A 643 -25.20 -1.87 33.66
C ASN A 643 -26.68 -2.26 33.48
N ILE A 644 -27.04 -3.52 33.73
CA ILE A 644 -28.44 -3.98 33.62
C ILE A 644 -29.29 -3.75 34.86
N LEU A 645 -28.70 -3.20 35.92
CA LEU A 645 -29.44 -2.78 37.12
C LEU A 645 -30.21 -1.47 36.86
N THR A 646 -31.34 -1.33 37.54
CA THR A 646 -32.10 -0.06 37.62
C THR A 646 -31.34 0.94 38.49
N GLU A 647 -31.61 2.22 38.37
CA GLU A 647 -30.97 3.25 39.21
C GLU A 647 -31.24 3.06 40.72
N ARG A 648 -32.41 2.52 41.08
CA ARG A 648 -32.69 2.12 42.47
C ARG A 648 -31.79 0.97 42.94
N GLU A 649 -31.65 -0.08 42.09
CA GLU A 649 -30.81 -1.23 42.41
C GLU A 649 -29.34 -0.83 42.54
N LYS A 650 -28.85 0.06 41.68
CA LYS A 650 -27.50 0.61 41.73
C LYS A 650 -27.25 1.37 43.02
N ARG A 651 -28.18 2.23 43.45
CA ARG A 651 -28.04 2.93 44.74
C ARG A 651 -27.91 1.93 45.90
N ASN A 652 -28.73 0.86 45.92
CA ASN A 652 -28.64 -0.18 46.95
C ASN A 652 -27.30 -0.95 46.90
N ILE A 653 -26.75 -1.19 45.71
CA ILE A 653 -25.41 -1.78 45.61
C ILE A 653 -24.36 -0.84 46.21
N LYS A 654 -24.43 0.46 45.90
CA LYS A 654 -23.47 1.43 46.43
C LYS A 654 -23.47 1.50 47.96
N LEU A 655 -24.64 1.43 48.60
CA LEU A 655 -24.78 1.44 50.04
C LEU A 655 -24.06 0.26 50.73
N VAL A 656 -23.98 -0.89 50.05
CA VAL A 656 -23.39 -2.10 50.65
C VAL A 656 -22.02 -2.47 50.02
N ALA A 657 -21.56 -1.72 49.05
CA ALA A 657 -20.39 -2.05 48.24
C ALA A 657 -19.11 -2.29 49.08
N SER A 658 -18.85 -1.44 50.07
CA SER A 658 -17.70 -1.55 50.96
C SER A 658 -17.65 -2.88 51.74
N LYS A 659 -18.83 -3.39 52.14
CA LYS A 659 -18.98 -4.69 52.84
C LYS A 659 -18.50 -5.85 51.98
N TYR A 660 -18.55 -5.72 50.66
CA TYR A 660 -18.17 -6.78 49.70
C TYR A 660 -16.86 -6.44 48.98
N ASN A 661 -16.08 -5.49 49.47
CA ASN A 661 -14.87 -5.02 48.84
C ASN A 661 -15.11 -4.59 47.38
N PHE A 662 -16.23 -3.89 47.16
CA PHE A 662 -16.70 -3.39 45.88
C PHE A 662 -16.95 -4.49 44.81
N ASP A 663 -17.08 -5.77 45.23
CA ASP A 663 -17.44 -6.87 44.35
C ASP A 663 -18.95 -6.83 44.03
N VAL A 664 -19.30 -6.34 42.85
CA VAL A 664 -20.69 -6.16 42.39
C VAL A 664 -21.45 -7.48 42.36
N LEU A 665 -20.81 -8.55 41.95
CA LEU A 665 -21.48 -9.86 41.79
C LEU A 665 -21.79 -10.48 43.16
N LYS A 666 -20.88 -10.33 44.17
CA LYS A 666 -21.13 -10.77 45.52
C LYS A 666 -22.25 -9.95 46.17
N ALA A 667 -22.22 -8.61 45.99
CA ALA A 667 -23.25 -7.74 46.51
C ALA A 667 -24.63 -8.10 45.95
N ILE A 668 -24.75 -8.29 44.61
CA ILE A 668 -26.02 -8.71 43.99
C ILE A 668 -26.48 -10.06 44.54
N ALA A 669 -25.58 -11.05 44.62
CA ALA A 669 -25.92 -12.39 45.08
C ALA A 669 -26.46 -12.40 46.51
N ASP A 670 -25.85 -11.61 47.43
CA ASP A 670 -26.28 -11.52 48.81
C ASP A 670 -27.61 -10.81 48.97
N LEU A 671 -27.80 -9.66 48.30
CA LEU A 671 -29.04 -8.88 48.36
C LEU A 671 -30.23 -9.67 47.79
N VAL A 672 -30.01 -10.46 46.78
CA VAL A 672 -31.06 -11.32 46.16
C VAL A 672 -31.33 -12.52 47.06
N LYS A 673 -30.30 -13.24 47.49
CA LYS A 673 -30.41 -14.46 48.32
C LYS A 673 -31.13 -14.21 49.66
N ASN A 674 -30.71 -13.16 50.33
CA ASN A 674 -31.22 -12.84 51.64
C ASN A 674 -32.49 -11.99 51.65
N LYS A 675 -33.03 -11.65 50.41
CA LYS A 675 -34.22 -10.82 50.25
C LYS A 675 -34.16 -9.52 51.05
N LEU A 676 -32.97 -8.94 51.14
CA LEU A 676 -32.76 -7.73 51.95
C LEU A 676 -33.55 -6.57 51.36
N ALA A 677 -34.13 -5.78 52.28
CA ALA A 677 -34.78 -4.55 51.90
C ALA A 677 -33.76 -3.51 51.45
N GLY A 678 -34.09 -2.76 50.37
CA GLY A 678 -33.31 -1.61 49.97
C GLY A 678 -33.49 -0.41 50.89
N ASP A 679 -32.96 0.74 50.52
CA ASP A 679 -33.07 2.03 51.23
C ASP A 679 -34.49 2.50 51.43
N ASP A 680 -35.45 2.05 50.59
CA ASP A 680 -36.87 2.33 50.66
C ASP A 680 -37.73 1.24 51.33
N ALA A 681 -37.13 0.34 52.09
CA ALA A 681 -37.74 -0.80 52.77
C ALA A 681 -38.41 -1.83 51.84
N LYS A 682 -38.17 -1.76 50.49
CA LYS A 682 -38.65 -2.75 49.54
C LYS A 682 -37.59 -3.79 49.25
N PRO A 683 -37.93 -5.03 48.85
CA PRO A 683 -36.98 -6.02 48.43
C PRO A 683 -36.06 -5.49 47.31
N PHE A 684 -34.81 -5.92 47.28
CA PHE A 684 -33.83 -5.49 46.26
C PHE A 684 -34.37 -5.68 44.86
N MET A 685 -34.95 -6.86 44.57
CA MET A 685 -35.65 -7.16 43.32
C MET A 685 -36.97 -7.89 43.61
N SER A 686 -38.02 -7.59 42.83
CA SER A 686 -39.23 -8.44 42.75
C SER A 686 -38.93 -9.70 41.96
N GLU A 687 -39.73 -10.77 42.17
CA GLU A 687 -39.56 -12.05 41.47
C GLU A 687 -39.59 -11.88 39.91
N LYS A 688 -40.53 -11.10 39.41
CA LYS A 688 -40.60 -10.79 37.97
C LYS A 688 -39.34 -10.05 37.46
N ARG A 689 -38.86 -9.10 38.26
CA ARG A 689 -37.64 -8.35 37.92
C ARG A 689 -36.41 -9.23 37.97
N PHE A 690 -36.31 -10.11 38.96
CA PHE A 690 -35.23 -11.05 39.10
C PHE A 690 -35.15 -12.03 37.91
N THR A 691 -36.30 -12.53 37.45
CA THR A 691 -36.35 -13.37 36.24
C THR A 691 -35.76 -12.64 35.03
N THR A 692 -36.18 -11.38 34.81
CA THR A 692 -35.64 -10.56 33.72
C THR A 692 -34.16 -10.25 33.85
N PHE A 693 -33.72 -9.96 35.06
CA PHE A 693 -32.31 -9.73 35.35
C PHE A 693 -31.46 -11.02 35.08
N ARG A 694 -31.95 -12.15 35.61
CA ARG A 694 -31.27 -13.44 35.49
C ARG A 694 -31.08 -13.88 34.03
N ALA A 695 -32.11 -13.69 33.20
CA ALA A 695 -32.00 -14.03 31.79
C ALA A 695 -30.84 -13.31 31.08
N LYS A 696 -30.67 -12.02 31.35
CA LYS A 696 -29.54 -11.24 30.82
C LYS A 696 -28.21 -11.59 31.49
N TYR A 697 -28.22 -11.74 32.82
CA TYR A 697 -27.04 -12.10 33.60
C TYR A 697 -26.48 -13.46 33.21
N ASP A 698 -27.37 -14.47 32.98
CA ASP A 698 -26.95 -15.82 32.63
C ASP A 698 -26.26 -15.84 31.26
N SER A 699 -26.67 -14.98 30.33
CA SER A 699 -25.97 -14.85 29.04
C SER A 699 -24.55 -14.31 29.21
N TYR A 700 -24.36 -13.27 30.02
CA TYR A 700 -23.04 -12.71 30.33
C TYR A 700 -22.19 -13.68 31.17
N LYS A 701 -22.80 -14.35 32.15
CA LYS A 701 -22.13 -15.32 33.01
C LYS A 701 -21.60 -16.51 32.20
N LYS A 702 -22.36 -16.99 31.22
CA LYS A 702 -21.92 -18.06 30.34
C LYS A 702 -20.61 -17.69 29.62
N ILE A 703 -20.51 -16.46 29.07
CA ILE A 703 -19.28 -15.95 28.46
C ILE A 703 -18.14 -15.88 29.47
N TYR A 704 -18.40 -15.34 30.67
CA TYR A 704 -17.42 -15.26 31.74
C TYR A 704 -16.86 -16.60 32.16
N GLU A 705 -17.72 -17.61 32.39
CA GLU A 705 -17.26 -18.92 32.83
C GLU A 705 -16.41 -19.63 31.80
N MET A 706 -16.72 -19.44 30.52
CA MET A 706 -15.88 -19.94 29.44
C MET A 706 -14.52 -19.25 29.43
N ASN A 707 -14.50 -17.94 29.48
CA ASN A 707 -13.26 -17.15 29.49
C ASN A 707 -12.44 -17.39 30.75
N LYS A 708 -13.10 -17.59 31.91
CA LYS A 708 -12.46 -17.90 33.17
C LYS A 708 -11.68 -19.22 33.13
N THR A 709 -12.23 -20.24 32.48
CA THR A 709 -11.57 -21.54 32.34
C THR A 709 -10.31 -21.44 31.50
N HIS A 710 -10.28 -20.51 30.55
CA HIS A 710 -9.17 -20.30 29.61
C HIS A 710 -8.67 -18.85 29.66
N GLU A 711 -8.45 -18.30 30.87
CA GLU A 711 -8.17 -16.86 31.05
C GLU A 711 -6.94 -16.36 30.27
N LYS A 712 -5.84 -17.15 30.25
CA LYS A 712 -4.65 -16.79 29.47
C LYS A 712 -4.98 -16.68 27.97
N PHE A 713 -5.74 -17.63 27.47
CA PHE A 713 -6.17 -17.62 26.07
C PHE A 713 -7.13 -16.47 25.78
N ALA A 714 -8.10 -16.21 26.68
CA ALA A 714 -9.04 -15.10 26.52
C ALA A 714 -8.32 -13.74 26.50
N ASN A 715 -7.36 -13.50 27.38
CA ASN A 715 -6.57 -12.26 27.38
C ASN A 715 -5.78 -12.12 26.08
N TRP A 716 -5.08 -13.17 25.65
CA TRP A 716 -4.37 -13.19 24.38
C TRP A 716 -5.30 -12.88 23.18
N PHE A 717 -6.43 -13.56 23.13
CA PHE A 717 -7.42 -13.43 22.03
C PHE A 717 -8.00 -12.01 21.95
N PHE A 718 -8.46 -11.46 23.09
CA PHE A 718 -9.05 -10.13 23.11
C PHE A 718 -8.04 -9.02 22.82
N GLU A 719 -6.82 -9.14 23.34
CA GLU A 719 -5.75 -8.20 23.02
C GLU A 719 -5.49 -8.20 21.50
N LYS A 720 -5.28 -9.39 20.92
CA LYS A 720 -5.05 -9.50 19.48
C LYS A 720 -6.20 -8.96 18.65
N LYS A 721 -7.44 -9.26 19.03
CA LYS A 721 -8.63 -8.77 18.34
C LYS A 721 -8.84 -7.26 18.45
N LEU A 722 -8.54 -6.67 19.61
CA LEU A 722 -8.81 -5.26 19.90
C LEU A 722 -7.64 -4.33 19.59
N LEU A 723 -6.42 -4.85 19.66
CA LEU A 723 -5.18 -4.08 19.54
C LEU A 723 -4.32 -4.47 18.32
N GLY A 724 -4.57 -5.66 17.75
CA GLY A 724 -3.73 -6.26 16.70
C GLY A 724 -2.56 -7.09 17.26
N TYR A 725 -2.20 -6.95 18.52
CA TYR A 725 -1.12 -7.72 19.16
C TYR A 725 -1.50 -8.12 20.58
N SER A 726 -0.80 -9.12 21.14
CA SER A 726 -0.94 -9.50 22.55
C SER A 726 0.31 -9.12 23.32
N TYR A 727 0.14 -8.47 24.46
CA TYR A 727 1.22 -8.01 25.34
C TYR A 727 1.30 -8.79 26.67
N THR A 728 0.20 -9.43 27.08
CA THR A 728 0.13 -10.15 28.37
C THR A 728 0.70 -11.56 28.23
N HIS A 729 0.31 -12.28 27.17
CA HIS A 729 0.70 -13.66 26.91
C HIS A 729 1.14 -13.85 25.46
N LYS A 730 2.10 -14.74 25.25
CA LYS A 730 2.48 -15.22 23.94
C LYS A 730 1.70 -16.51 23.63
N LEU A 731 1.37 -16.73 22.36
CA LEU A 731 0.60 -17.89 21.95
C LEU A 731 1.26 -19.19 22.43
N ARG A 732 2.58 -19.31 22.29
CA ARG A 732 3.36 -20.44 22.80
C ARG A 732 3.11 -20.68 24.29
N ASP A 733 3.12 -19.65 25.12
CA ASP A 733 3.03 -19.77 26.58
C ASP A 733 1.60 -20.13 27.05
N VAL A 734 0.60 -19.85 26.19
CA VAL A 734 -0.78 -20.28 26.45
C VAL A 734 -0.93 -21.78 26.35
N PHE A 735 -0.17 -22.44 25.45
CA PHE A 735 -0.29 -23.89 25.16
C PHE A 735 0.87 -24.74 25.66
N SER A 736 1.96 -24.15 26.17
CA SER A 736 3.16 -24.89 26.60
C SER A 736 2.98 -25.76 27.84
N GLU A 737 1.97 -25.48 28.66
CA GLU A 737 1.72 -26.24 29.90
C GLU A 737 1.12 -27.63 29.62
N GLU A 738 0.58 -27.86 28.40
CA GLU A 738 -0.05 -29.12 28.02
C GLU A 738 0.85 -29.98 27.14
N ASP A 739 2.09 -29.57 26.85
CA ASP A 739 2.94 -30.23 25.85
C ASP A 739 4.34 -30.55 26.41
N GLU A 740 4.69 -31.82 26.42
CA GLU A 740 6.01 -32.30 26.86
C GLU A 740 7.16 -31.88 25.91
N GLN A 741 6.85 -31.51 24.66
CA GLN A 741 7.81 -31.01 23.68
C GLN A 741 7.78 -29.48 23.61
N ARG A 742 8.96 -28.86 23.70
CA ARG A 742 9.11 -27.41 23.63
C ARG A 742 8.56 -26.86 22.31
N LEU A 743 7.55 -26.01 22.39
CA LEU A 743 7.07 -25.21 21.27
C LEU A 743 8.08 -24.10 20.94
N LEU A 744 8.45 -24.00 19.65
CA LEU A 744 9.34 -22.95 19.16
C LEU A 744 8.54 -21.78 18.62
N THR A 745 9.16 -20.61 18.55
CA THR A 745 8.62 -19.41 17.89
C THR A 745 9.11 -19.32 16.45
N THR A 746 8.42 -18.53 15.62
CA THR A 746 8.87 -18.24 14.25
C THR A 746 10.29 -17.68 14.22
N TYR A 747 10.66 -16.85 15.21
CA TYR A 747 12.00 -16.31 15.34
C TYR A 747 13.03 -17.40 15.66
N GLU A 748 12.79 -18.23 16.69
CA GLU A 748 13.69 -19.34 17.03
C GLU A 748 13.90 -20.26 15.83
N ILE A 749 12.82 -20.58 15.10
CA ILE A 749 12.90 -21.44 13.90
C ILE A 749 13.71 -20.77 12.79
N SER A 750 13.61 -19.44 12.61
CA SER A 750 14.39 -18.74 11.60
C SER A 750 15.90 -18.85 11.81
N GLN A 751 16.34 -19.04 13.05
CA GLN A 751 17.76 -19.19 13.43
C GLN A 751 18.29 -20.63 13.33
N LEU A 752 17.41 -21.61 13.10
CA LEU A 752 17.80 -23.02 13.01
C LEU A 752 18.40 -23.35 11.64
N ASP A 753 19.31 -24.32 11.64
CA ASP A 753 19.82 -24.91 10.41
C ASP A 753 18.75 -25.73 9.69
N PRO A 754 18.84 -25.87 8.36
CA PRO A 754 17.94 -26.74 7.60
C PRO A 754 17.96 -28.20 8.10
N ARG A 755 16.81 -28.88 7.99
CA ARG A 755 16.54 -30.25 8.41
C ARG A 755 16.40 -30.49 9.93
N GLN A 756 16.45 -29.46 10.76
CA GLN A 756 16.16 -29.63 12.18
C GLN A 756 14.65 -29.81 12.41
N PRO A 757 14.24 -30.73 13.34
CA PRO A 757 12.86 -30.93 13.68
C PRO A 757 12.32 -29.71 14.44
N VAL A 758 11.12 -29.28 14.09
CA VAL A 758 10.46 -28.12 14.69
C VAL A 758 9.02 -28.44 15.06
N LYS A 759 8.57 -27.89 16.18
CA LYS A 759 7.18 -27.87 16.62
C LYS A 759 6.78 -26.44 16.95
N ILE A 760 5.69 -25.97 16.35
CA ILE A 760 5.23 -24.58 16.51
C ILE A 760 3.71 -24.53 16.64
N VAL A 761 3.24 -23.60 17.47
CA VAL A 761 1.83 -23.15 17.46
C VAL A 761 1.75 -21.78 16.78
N GLY A 762 0.79 -21.61 15.89
CA GLY A 762 0.62 -20.37 15.16
C GLY A 762 -0.82 -20.12 14.73
N VAL A 763 -1.12 -18.87 14.39
CA VAL A 763 -2.40 -18.46 13.79
C VAL A 763 -2.28 -18.52 12.28
N VAL A 764 -3.24 -19.15 11.63
CA VAL A 764 -3.29 -19.26 10.17
C VAL A 764 -3.65 -17.91 9.56
N LYS A 765 -2.81 -17.43 8.65
CA LYS A 765 -3.05 -16.24 7.84
C LYS A 765 -3.59 -16.62 6.45
N GLU A 766 -3.15 -17.74 5.94
CA GLU A 766 -3.56 -18.26 4.64
C GLU A 766 -3.35 -19.77 4.60
N ALA A 767 -4.32 -20.51 4.05
CA ALA A 767 -4.14 -21.91 3.72
C ALA A 767 -4.72 -22.21 2.34
N LYS A 768 -3.90 -22.75 1.43
CA LYS A 768 -4.29 -23.02 0.04
C LYS A 768 -3.71 -24.33 -0.48
N LYS A 769 -4.55 -25.11 -1.18
CA LYS A 769 -4.10 -26.26 -1.95
C LYS A 769 -3.39 -25.79 -3.21
N LYS A 770 -2.16 -26.22 -3.42
CA LYS A 770 -1.33 -25.87 -4.58
C LYS A 770 -0.74 -27.13 -5.22
N THR A 771 -0.26 -26.97 -6.45
CA THR A 771 0.47 -28.03 -7.16
C THR A 771 1.87 -27.51 -7.49
N SER A 772 2.88 -28.31 -7.18
CA SER A 772 4.28 -27.98 -7.48
C SER A 772 4.57 -28.08 -8.99
N LYS A 773 5.70 -27.51 -9.43
CA LYS A 773 6.18 -27.64 -10.82
C LYS A 773 6.31 -29.10 -11.30
N ASN A 774 6.54 -30.02 -10.36
CA ASN A 774 6.68 -31.46 -10.61
C ASN A 774 5.34 -32.22 -10.51
N GLY A 775 4.20 -31.52 -10.42
CA GLY A 775 2.87 -32.13 -10.36
C GLY A 775 2.44 -32.61 -8.96
N ASN A 776 3.27 -32.50 -7.93
CA ASN A 776 2.91 -32.93 -6.58
C ASN A 776 1.95 -31.95 -5.92
N LYS A 777 0.86 -32.46 -5.36
CA LYS A 777 -0.10 -31.67 -4.58
C LYS A 777 0.46 -31.36 -3.19
N TYR A 778 0.19 -30.15 -2.70
CA TYR A 778 0.56 -29.75 -1.35
C TYR A 778 -0.42 -28.73 -0.78
N LEU A 779 -0.54 -28.73 0.55
CA LEU A 779 -1.23 -27.67 1.28
C LEU A 779 -0.17 -26.66 1.72
N PHE A 780 -0.30 -25.45 1.19
CA PHE A 780 0.46 -24.29 1.63
C PHE A 780 -0.26 -23.64 2.81
N ILE A 781 0.44 -23.36 3.90
CA ILE A 781 -0.08 -22.69 5.08
C ILE A 781 0.88 -21.58 5.44
N GLN A 782 0.36 -20.37 5.60
CA GLN A 782 1.08 -19.24 6.20
C GLN A 782 0.59 -19.08 7.63
N ILE A 783 1.49 -19.19 8.60
CA ILE A 783 1.18 -18.95 10.01
C ILE A 783 1.89 -17.72 10.53
N SER A 784 1.36 -17.14 11.62
CA SER A 784 2.02 -16.08 12.39
C SER A 784 1.98 -16.37 13.88
N ASP A 785 2.99 -15.85 14.58
CA ASP A 785 3.03 -15.67 16.03
C ASP A 785 3.42 -14.22 16.37
N GLU A 786 3.78 -13.95 17.62
CA GLU A 786 4.17 -12.62 18.08
C GLU A 786 5.54 -12.16 17.54
N TYR A 787 6.27 -13.01 16.85
CA TYR A 787 7.63 -12.75 16.38
C TYR A 787 7.74 -12.66 14.86
N GLY A 788 6.74 -13.12 14.11
CA GLY A 788 6.77 -13.07 12.66
C GLY A 788 5.81 -14.04 11.99
N GLN A 789 6.10 -14.27 10.71
CA GLN A 789 5.34 -15.18 9.88
C GLN A 789 6.24 -16.30 9.34
N MET A 790 5.66 -17.49 9.14
CA MET A 790 6.35 -18.65 8.62
C MET A 790 5.51 -19.38 7.59
N SER A 791 6.12 -19.73 6.46
CA SER A 791 5.50 -20.56 5.43
C SER A 791 5.67 -22.04 5.76
N CYS A 792 4.60 -22.79 5.66
CA CYS A 792 4.59 -24.24 5.92
C CYS A 792 3.99 -24.98 4.74
N ARG A 793 4.45 -26.21 4.50
CA ARG A 793 3.99 -27.04 3.37
C ARG A 793 3.78 -28.48 3.84
N LEU A 794 2.55 -28.98 3.72
CA LEU A 794 2.23 -30.39 3.86
C LEU A 794 2.11 -31.01 2.46
N MET A 795 3.01 -31.90 2.09
CA MET A 795 3.14 -32.37 0.71
C MET A 795 2.89 -33.89 0.62
N ASP A 796 2.28 -34.29 -0.49
CA ASP A 796 2.40 -35.64 -0.96
C ASP A 796 3.79 -35.85 -1.60
N GLY A 797 4.46 -36.89 -1.19
CA GLY A 797 5.77 -37.30 -1.66
C GLY A 797 5.92 -38.79 -1.55
N ARG A 798 7.03 -39.31 -1.03
CA ARG A 798 7.24 -40.76 -0.81
C ARG A 798 6.25 -41.35 0.21
N GLU A 799 5.62 -40.55 1.05
CA GLU A 799 4.81 -40.96 2.19
C GLU A 799 3.34 -40.49 2.13
N ASP A 800 2.88 -39.85 1.06
CA ASP A 800 1.50 -39.36 0.83
C ASP A 800 0.87 -38.65 2.04
N LYS A 801 1.64 -37.80 2.72
CA LYS A 801 1.27 -37.17 4.00
C LYS A 801 0.00 -36.32 3.89
N LEU A 802 -0.16 -35.58 2.81
CA LEU A 802 -1.35 -34.75 2.57
C LEU A 802 -2.59 -35.61 2.37
N THR A 803 -2.46 -36.70 1.58
CA THR A 803 -3.56 -37.65 1.32
C THR A 803 -3.98 -38.30 2.62
N ARG A 804 -3.05 -38.81 3.44
CA ARG A 804 -3.35 -39.42 4.75
C ARG A 804 -3.99 -38.45 5.72
N TYR A 805 -3.57 -37.16 5.68
CA TYR A 805 -4.17 -36.12 6.52
C TYR A 805 -5.68 -35.98 6.24
N TYR A 806 -6.07 -35.89 4.96
CA TYR A 806 -7.48 -35.76 4.61
C TYR A 806 -8.27 -37.09 4.79
N GLU A 807 -7.70 -38.24 4.50
CA GLU A 807 -8.30 -39.54 4.76
C GLU A 807 -8.54 -39.77 6.26
N GLY A 808 -7.67 -39.25 7.12
CA GLY A 808 -7.82 -39.26 8.57
C GLY A 808 -8.86 -38.25 9.10
N GLY A 809 -9.60 -37.55 8.22
CA GLY A 809 -10.63 -36.56 8.61
C GLY A 809 -10.08 -35.15 8.82
N GLY A 810 -8.82 -34.91 8.44
CA GLY A 810 -8.23 -33.58 8.51
C GLY A 810 -8.94 -32.57 7.57
N LYS A 811 -9.10 -31.31 8.02
CA LYS A 811 -9.69 -30.22 7.24
C LYS A 811 -8.61 -29.23 6.81
N THR A 812 -8.83 -28.52 5.71
CA THR A 812 -8.02 -27.36 5.38
C THR A 812 -8.25 -26.29 6.44
N PRO A 813 -7.19 -25.81 7.13
CA PRO A 813 -7.35 -24.71 8.09
C PRO A 813 -7.93 -23.47 7.42
N GLU A 814 -8.72 -22.72 8.17
CA GLU A 814 -9.25 -21.42 7.75
C GLU A 814 -8.39 -20.28 8.33
N GLU A 815 -8.58 -19.09 7.79
CA GLU A 815 -7.94 -17.89 8.34
C GLU A 815 -8.35 -17.71 9.81
N ASP A 816 -7.39 -17.32 10.65
CA ASP A 816 -7.50 -17.19 12.10
C ASP A 816 -7.58 -18.50 12.90
N ASP A 817 -7.57 -19.66 12.26
CA ASP A 817 -7.43 -20.92 13.01
C ASP A 817 -6.08 -20.98 13.74
N ILE A 818 -6.10 -21.54 14.95
CA ILE A 818 -4.89 -21.86 15.70
C ILE A 818 -4.49 -23.28 15.39
N VAL A 819 -3.26 -23.45 14.93
CA VAL A 819 -2.73 -24.76 14.52
C VAL A 819 -1.45 -25.08 15.27
N VAL A 820 -1.26 -26.38 15.60
CA VAL A 820 0.04 -26.94 15.97
C VAL A 820 0.60 -27.69 14.77
N LEU A 821 1.81 -27.34 14.43
CA LEU A 821 2.53 -27.88 13.29
C LEU A 821 3.81 -28.56 13.76
N TYR A 822 4.07 -29.75 13.24
CA TYR A 822 5.31 -30.47 13.45
C TYR A 822 5.93 -30.81 12.09
N GLY A 823 7.24 -30.65 11.96
CA GLY A 823 7.92 -30.89 10.70
C GLY A 823 9.40 -30.61 10.78
N ASN A 824 10.01 -30.36 9.63
CA ASN A 824 11.43 -30.08 9.51
C ASN A 824 11.68 -28.73 8.86
N LYS A 825 12.61 -27.97 9.41
CA LYS A 825 13.06 -26.67 8.86
C LYS A 825 13.61 -26.87 7.45
N SER A 826 13.18 -26.04 6.53
CA SER A 826 13.83 -25.80 5.23
C SER A 826 14.36 -24.35 5.22
N ASP A 827 14.94 -23.86 4.13
CA ASP A 827 15.55 -22.53 4.08
C ASP A 827 14.65 -21.45 4.71
N ASP A 828 13.55 -21.12 4.05
CA ASP A 828 12.58 -20.10 4.54
C ASP A 828 11.19 -20.72 4.85
N SER A 829 11.11 -22.01 5.13
CA SER A 829 9.83 -22.70 5.33
C SER A 829 9.96 -23.95 6.22
N ILE A 830 8.82 -24.50 6.60
CA ILE A 830 8.73 -25.79 7.31
C ILE A 830 8.05 -26.81 6.39
N PHE A 831 8.69 -27.97 6.18
CA PHE A 831 8.05 -29.13 5.58
C PHE A 831 7.38 -29.94 6.69
N LEU A 832 6.06 -30.03 6.63
CA LEU A 832 5.24 -30.61 7.68
C LEU A 832 5.20 -32.13 7.61
N ASP A 833 5.26 -32.73 8.78
CA ASP A 833 4.96 -34.13 9.04
C ASP A 833 3.55 -34.28 9.58
N SER A 834 3.08 -33.33 10.41
CA SER A 834 1.71 -33.33 10.93
C SER A 834 1.17 -31.90 11.09
N LEU A 835 -0.16 -31.83 11.05
CA LEU A 835 -0.96 -30.62 11.25
C LEU A 835 -2.14 -30.98 12.14
N SER A 836 -2.35 -30.18 13.20
CA SER A 836 -3.52 -30.28 14.06
C SER A 836 -4.14 -28.91 14.25
N ILE A 837 -5.44 -28.79 13.99
CA ILE A 837 -6.21 -27.58 14.31
C ILE A 837 -6.56 -27.70 15.79
N LEU A 838 -6.07 -26.74 16.59
CA LEU A 838 -6.28 -26.74 18.02
C LEU A 838 -7.72 -26.35 18.34
N ASN A 839 -8.39 -27.29 18.99
CA ASN A 839 -9.62 -27.14 19.73
C ASN A 839 -10.60 -26.06 19.24
N GLU A 840 -11.23 -26.35 18.09
CA GLU A 840 -12.37 -25.57 17.54
C GLU A 840 -13.34 -25.09 18.62
N LYS A 841 -13.48 -25.85 19.73
CA LYS A 841 -14.42 -25.52 20.80
C LYS A 841 -14.03 -24.31 21.65
N ILE A 842 -12.76 -24.01 21.87
CA ILE A 842 -12.33 -22.84 22.65
C ILE A 842 -12.45 -21.60 21.78
N TYR A 843 -11.96 -21.69 20.57
CA TYR A 843 -11.90 -20.57 19.63
C TYR A 843 -13.29 -20.18 19.11
N THR A 844 -14.05 -21.13 18.60
CA THR A 844 -15.42 -20.92 18.07
C THR A 844 -16.34 -20.38 19.16
N LYS A 845 -16.23 -20.85 20.39
CA LYS A 845 -17.06 -20.38 21.49
C LYS A 845 -16.77 -18.95 21.94
N LEU A 846 -15.51 -18.50 21.85
CA LEU A 846 -15.16 -17.11 22.12
C LEU A 846 -15.61 -16.18 20.98
N SER A 847 -15.56 -16.63 19.72
CA SER A 847 -16.04 -15.87 18.57
C SER A 847 -17.57 -15.83 18.47
N ASP A 848 -18.26 -16.93 18.69
CA ASP A 848 -19.73 -17.04 18.61
C ASP A 848 -20.44 -16.20 19.69
N LEU A 849 -19.79 -15.91 20.78
CA LEU A 849 -20.34 -15.11 21.88
C LEU A 849 -20.14 -13.60 21.67
N GLN A 850 -19.51 -13.18 20.58
CA GLN A 850 -19.29 -11.77 20.21
C GLN A 850 -20.14 -11.30 19.04
N SER A 851 -20.76 -12.22 18.27
CA SER A 851 -21.80 -11.93 17.30
C SER A 851 -23.18 -11.80 17.99
#